data_e8d4f130e2a16d71093c941d82f25627
#
_entry.id   e8d4f130e2a16d71093c941d82f25627
#
_cell.length_a   1.000
_cell.length_b   1.000
_cell.length_c   1.000
_cell.angle_alpha   90.00
_cell.angle_beta   90.00
_cell.angle_gamma   90.00
#
_symmetry.space_group_name_H-M   'P 1'
#
loop_
_entity.id
_entity.type
_entity.pdbx_description
1 polymer ?
#
loop_
_entity_poly.entity_id
_entity_poly.type
_entity_poly.pdbx_seq_one_letter_code
_entity_poly.pdbx_strand_id
1 'polypeptide(L)'
;MDSPLDAKLSGALGGRTAAAIEKGLGLVTVGDLLTHYPRRYALRGELTALAQLSVDENVTIVAEVLGVQERTMRARKGSILEVTISDGSDILSLTFFNQAWRKADLKPGVRGIFAGKVGDYRGTIQLAHPDYELFETDDTGTDSEAGAERARKWAEQPVPIYAATAAVASWQLGKAIEVLLDTLPSLDDPVPGAVRAERGLMDYSRALALIHRPQKDIEWRAAQKSLRFQEAFVLQAALLEQRALLKLQSATARVPKPGGLLERFDAQLPFVLTGDQTTVGVEIASDIATSAPMNRLVQGEVGSGKTLVALRAMLAVADSGGQSALLAPTEVLAGQHLRSIVKTLGPDLAATLRPTLITGQLPVADRRKATLATVSGQAQIVVGTHALLSESVGFYDLGLVVVDEQHRFGVEQRETLRRKGTVPPHVLVLTATPIPRTVAMTVFGDLDVSTIAELPSGRVPIQSFVVPLADKPGWVNRVWERLAEELEKGRQGFVVCAAIDSAAVETPLVEPVEPTVASRTSARSTGRSTITDIANVTDTLASVRANPLFASRRIEGLHGRLPSDEKDALMRAFAAGEIDVLVATTVIEVGVDVPNASTMIILDADRFGVSQLHQLRGRVGRGGVPGLCLMVTQSEEETLARERVEVVASTLDGFELAQKDLELRQEGDVLGNTQSGGRSSLRLLRVAKDGVLITEARAIAQGILADDPELSSHPALRTALARRLDEASRDFLAKN
;
A
#
# COMPACT_ATOMS: atom_id res chain seq x y z
N MET A 1 -32.58 6.38 8.16
CA MET A 1 -32.72 7.71 7.51
C MET A 1 -31.44 7.95 6.74
N ASP A 2 -31.55 8.30 5.48
CA ASP A 2 -30.39 8.59 4.64
C ASP A 2 -29.67 9.82 5.20
N SER A 3 -28.38 9.73 5.42
CA SER A 3 -27.58 10.86 5.92
C SER A 3 -27.52 11.96 4.86
N PRO A 4 -27.49 13.24 5.25
CA PRO A 4 -27.31 14.36 4.31
C PRO A 4 -26.07 14.20 3.41
N LEU A 5 -25.07 13.44 3.86
CA LEU A 5 -23.86 13.14 3.09
C LEU A 5 -24.10 12.17 1.93
N ASP A 6 -25.15 11.36 1.97
CA ASP A 6 -25.50 10.40 0.91
C ASP A 6 -26.28 11.04 -0.26
N ALA A 7 -26.68 12.32 -0.10
CA ALA A 7 -27.37 13.07 -1.14
C ALA A 7 -26.49 13.23 -2.39
N LYS A 8 -27.09 13.11 -3.59
CA LYS A 8 -26.36 13.30 -4.85
C LYS A 8 -25.95 14.76 -5.05
N LEU A 9 -24.75 14.99 -5.55
CA LEU A 9 -24.23 16.33 -5.90
C LEU A 9 -25.14 17.09 -6.89
N SER A 10 -25.82 16.39 -7.78
CA SER A 10 -26.72 16.98 -8.78
C SER A 10 -27.89 17.76 -8.15
N GLY A 11 -28.36 17.34 -6.99
CA GLY A 11 -29.43 18.02 -6.25
C GLY A 11 -28.95 19.31 -5.55
N ALA A 12 -27.71 19.32 -5.06
CA ALA A 12 -27.16 20.42 -4.29
C ALA A 12 -26.41 21.48 -5.13
N LEU A 13 -25.71 21.05 -6.20
CA LEU A 13 -24.85 21.90 -7.02
C LEU A 13 -25.38 22.17 -8.45
N GLY A 14 -26.48 21.50 -8.81
CA GLY A 14 -27.00 21.50 -10.16
C GLY A 14 -26.27 20.51 -11.11
N GLY A 15 -27.00 20.06 -12.15
CA GLY A 15 -26.55 18.95 -12.99
C GLY A 15 -25.23 19.17 -13.73
N ARG A 16 -24.93 20.39 -14.19
CA ARG A 16 -23.70 20.68 -14.97
C ARG A 16 -22.44 20.57 -14.09
N THR A 17 -22.47 21.19 -12.93
CA THR A 17 -21.33 21.20 -11.98
C THR A 17 -21.09 19.78 -11.43
N ALA A 18 -22.16 19.07 -11.04
CA ALA A 18 -22.08 17.71 -10.54
C ALA A 18 -21.50 16.75 -11.61
N ALA A 19 -21.99 16.82 -12.86
CA ALA A 19 -21.48 15.99 -13.95
C ALA A 19 -19.99 16.25 -14.27
N ALA A 20 -19.52 17.49 -14.16
CA ALA A 20 -18.09 17.80 -14.35
C ALA A 20 -17.23 17.20 -13.23
N ILE A 21 -17.68 17.28 -11.97
CA ILE A 21 -17.01 16.72 -10.81
C ILE A 21 -16.99 15.19 -10.88
N GLU A 22 -18.13 14.58 -11.20
CA GLU A 22 -18.24 13.13 -11.37
C GLU A 22 -17.31 12.62 -12.48
N LYS A 23 -17.36 13.22 -13.67
CA LYS A 23 -16.49 12.85 -14.81
C LYS A 23 -15.00 13.06 -14.54
N GLY A 24 -14.64 14.15 -13.83
CA GLY A 24 -13.24 14.51 -13.57
C GLY A 24 -12.63 13.76 -12.39
N LEU A 25 -13.40 13.51 -11.34
CA LEU A 25 -12.91 13.02 -10.05
C LEU A 25 -13.62 11.76 -9.55
N GLY A 26 -14.72 11.34 -10.18
CA GLY A 26 -15.52 10.20 -9.74
C GLY A 26 -16.29 10.44 -8.44
N LEU A 27 -16.52 11.70 -8.05
CA LEU A 27 -17.25 12.06 -6.83
C LEU A 27 -18.73 12.25 -7.16
N VAL A 28 -19.62 11.53 -6.48
CA VAL A 28 -21.05 11.44 -6.82
C VAL A 28 -21.94 12.06 -5.73
N THR A 29 -21.54 11.88 -4.46
CA THR A 29 -22.32 12.30 -3.29
C THR A 29 -21.76 13.56 -2.63
N VAL A 30 -22.57 14.22 -1.81
CA VAL A 30 -22.14 15.33 -0.95
C VAL A 30 -20.99 14.90 -0.03
N GLY A 31 -21.07 13.70 0.54
CA GLY A 31 -20.02 13.11 1.36
C GLY A 31 -18.72 12.91 0.59
N ASP A 32 -18.78 12.42 -0.66
CA ASP A 32 -17.58 12.26 -1.48
C ASP A 32 -16.84 13.59 -1.67
N LEU A 33 -17.57 14.67 -1.97
CA LEU A 33 -16.98 15.98 -2.21
C LEU A 33 -16.47 16.64 -0.91
N LEU A 34 -17.22 16.54 0.19
CA LEU A 34 -16.82 17.09 1.49
C LEU A 34 -15.66 16.31 2.15
N THR A 35 -15.44 15.07 1.75
CA THR A 35 -14.27 14.29 2.17
C THR A 35 -13.12 14.31 1.14
N HIS A 36 -13.27 15.09 0.07
CA HIS A 36 -12.16 15.44 -0.83
C HIS A 36 -11.35 16.57 -0.19
N TYR A 37 -10.54 16.24 0.81
CA TYR A 37 -9.82 17.20 1.63
C TYR A 37 -8.75 17.98 0.85
N PRO A 38 -8.43 19.22 1.27
CA PRO A 38 -7.34 19.98 0.67
C PRO A 38 -6.00 19.21 0.74
N ARG A 39 -5.27 19.22 -0.35
CA ARG A 39 -3.94 18.62 -0.42
C ARG A 39 -2.89 19.44 0.35
N ARG A 40 -3.05 20.76 0.31
CA ARG A 40 -2.21 21.73 1.03
C ARG A 40 -2.99 23.02 1.24
N TYR A 41 -2.43 23.86 2.09
CA TYR A 41 -2.91 25.23 2.28
C TYR A 41 -1.84 26.19 1.80
N ALA A 42 -2.25 27.23 1.09
CA ALA A 42 -1.40 28.31 0.63
C ALA A 42 -1.77 29.61 1.37
N LEU A 43 -0.82 30.44 1.68
CA LEU A 43 -1.08 31.81 2.10
C LEU A 43 -1.25 32.69 0.85
N ARG A 44 -2.09 33.71 0.94
CA ARG A 44 -2.28 34.65 -0.18
C ARG A 44 -1.07 35.57 -0.39
N GLY A 45 -0.16 35.64 0.57
CA GLY A 45 1.05 36.42 0.53
C GLY A 45 1.04 37.57 1.54
N GLU A 46 2.16 38.25 1.66
CA GLU A 46 2.28 39.46 2.52
C GLU A 46 1.62 40.67 1.87
N LEU A 47 1.13 41.61 2.71
CA LEU A 47 0.58 42.87 2.23
C LEU A 47 1.73 43.71 1.68
N THR A 48 1.77 43.89 0.36
CA THR A 48 2.89 44.53 -0.34
C THR A 48 2.37 45.74 -1.13
N ALA A 49 3.09 46.87 -1.08
CA ALA A 49 2.83 47.99 -1.95
C ALA A 49 3.25 47.69 -3.40
N LEU A 50 2.52 48.25 -4.38
CA LEU A 50 2.80 48.01 -5.80
C LEU A 50 4.23 48.39 -6.22
N ALA A 51 4.80 49.41 -5.61
CA ALA A 51 6.17 49.88 -5.87
C ALA A 51 7.27 48.88 -5.39
N GLN A 52 6.92 47.85 -4.60
CA GLN A 52 7.88 46.92 -3.97
C GLN A 52 7.76 45.48 -4.50
N LEU A 53 7.04 45.25 -5.60
CA LEU A 53 6.77 43.92 -6.14
C LEU A 53 8.02 43.27 -6.75
N SER A 54 8.28 42.04 -6.35
CA SER A 54 9.31 41.19 -6.94
C SER A 54 8.71 40.07 -7.76
N VAL A 55 9.32 39.71 -8.92
CA VAL A 55 8.85 38.60 -9.77
C VAL A 55 8.99 37.26 -9.01
N ASP A 56 8.02 36.38 -9.19
CA ASP A 56 7.89 35.07 -8.54
C ASP A 56 7.44 35.09 -7.08
N GLU A 57 7.21 36.22 -6.48
CA GLU A 57 6.70 36.39 -5.12
C GLU A 57 5.17 36.26 -5.06
N ASN A 58 4.64 35.71 -3.95
CA ASN A 58 3.22 35.71 -3.65
C ASN A 58 2.89 36.97 -2.83
N VAL A 59 2.01 37.79 -3.35
CA VAL A 59 1.69 39.09 -2.74
C VAL A 59 0.19 39.26 -2.53
N THR A 60 -0.15 40.10 -1.56
CA THR A 60 -1.50 40.62 -1.35
C THR A 60 -1.46 42.13 -1.42
N ILE A 61 -2.33 42.72 -2.22
CA ILE A 61 -2.33 44.14 -2.54
C ILE A 61 -3.71 44.73 -2.26
N VAL A 62 -3.78 45.85 -1.61
CA VAL A 62 -5.01 46.67 -1.50
C VAL A 62 -4.96 47.71 -2.60
N ALA A 63 -5.90 47.69 -3.52
CA ALA A 63 -5.87 48.59 -4.67
C ALA A 63 -7.28 48.94 -5.16
N GLU A 64 -7.35 49.97 -5.98
CA GLU A 64 -8.54 50.44 -6.68
C GLU A 64 -8.46 50.02 -8.15
N VAL A 65 -9.55 49.54 -8.71
CA VAL A 65 -9.69 49.25 -10.13
C VAL A 65 -9.75 50.54 -10.95
N LEU A 66 -8.75 50.80 -11.77
CA LEU A 66 -8.71 51.97 -12.67
C LEU A 66 -9.38 51.73 -14.02
N GLY A 67 -9.27 50.49 -14.54
CA GLY A 67 -9.79 50.18 -15.86
C GLY A 67 -9.95 48.68 -16.12
N VAL A 68 -10.87 48.36 -17.00
CA VAL A 68 -11.16 46.95 -17.38
C VAL A 68 -11.29 46.86 -18.88
N GLN A 69 -10.47 45.99 -19.50
CA GLN A 69 -10.48 45.77 -20.94
C GLN A 69 -10.65 44.28 -21.25
N GLU A 70 -11.54 43.98 -22.17
CA GLU A 70 -11.73 42.62 -22.67
C GLU A 70 -11.17 42.50 -24.09
N ARG A 71 -10.32 41.50 -24.30
CA ARG A 71 -9.72 41.20 -25.62
C ARG A 71 -9.98 39.78 -26.03
N THR A 72 -10.23 39.53 -27.31
CA THR A 72 -10.31 38.19 -27.89
C THR A 72 -8.92 37.61 -28.14
N MET A 73 -8.67 36.37 -27.80
CA MET A 73 -7.39 35.72 -28.10
C MET A 73 -7.21 35.51 -29.59
N ARG A 74 -6.05 35.94 -30.15
CA ARG A 74 -5.76 35.79 -31.61
C ARG A 74 -5.42 34.36 -32.01
N ALA A 75 -4.89 33.51 -31.11
CA ALA A 75 -4.36 32.21 -31.45
C ALA A 75 -5.25 31.02 -31.02
N ARG A 76 -6.25 31.23 -30.14
CA ARG A 76 -7.19 30.22 -29.65
C ARG A 76 -8.57 30.84 -29.41
N LYS A 77 -9.65 30.02 -29.47
CA LYS A 77 -10.98 30.49 -29.02
C LYS A 77 -10.94 30.82 -27.53
N GLY A 78 -11.19 32.08 -27.16
CA GLY A 78 -11.22 32.54 -25.77
C GLY A 78 -11.09 34.04 -25.65
N SER A 79 -11.36 34.57 -24.44
CA SER A 79 -11.21 35.97 -24.08
C SER A 79 -10.14 36.18 -22.99
N ILE A 80 -9.51 37.33 -23.00
CA ILE A 80 -8.62 37.80 -21.95
C ILE A 80 -9.28 39.04 -21.36
N LEU A 81 -9.52 39.02 -20.06
CA LEU A 81 -9.93 40.19 -19.30
C LEU A 81 -8.68 40.77 -18.61
N GLU A 82 -8.31 41.98 -18.97
CA GLU A 82 -7.24 42.73 -18.34
C GLU A 82 -7.87 43.80 -17.45
N VAL A 83 -7.43 43.81 -16.19
CA VAL A 83 -7.88 44.78 -15.18
C VAL A 83 -6.66 45.53 -14.68
N THR A 84 -6.72 46.83 -14.74
CA THR A 84 -5.68 47.73 -14.23
C THR A 84 -6.06 48.18 -12.83
N ILE A 85 -5.16 47.95 -11.87
CA ILE A 85 -5.35 48.38 -10.47
C ILE A 85 -4.24 49.30 -10.02
N SER A 86 -4.52 50.14 -9.02
CA SER A 86 -3.53 51.05 -8.39
C SER A 86 -3.79 51.18 -6.88
N ASP A 87 -2.70 51.23 -6.11
CA ASP A 87 -2.69 51.52 -4.69
C ASP A 87 -2.41 53.01 -4.39
N GLY A 88 -2.31 53.82 -5.45
CA GLY A 88 -1.93 55.21 -5.40
C GLY A 88 -0.41 55.46 -5.54
N SER A 89 0.43 54.42 -5.42
CA SER A 89 1.89 54.55 -5.61
C SER A 89 2.33 54.09 -7.01
N ASP A 90 1.68 53.05 -7.56
CA ASP A 90 2.01 52.47 -8.86
C ASP A 90 0.78 51.79 -9.47
N ILE A 91 0.97 51.15 -10.65
CA ILE A 91 -0.09 50.50 -11.43
C ILE A 91 0.30 49.04 -11.70
N LEU A 92 -0.64 48.11 -11.53
CA LEU A 92 -0.46 46.68 -11.82
C LEU A 92 -1.57 46.17 -12.72
N SER A 93 -1.20 45.27 -13.64
CA SER A 93 -2.16 44.55 -14.49
C SER A 93 -2.56 43.21 -13.90
N LEU A 94 -3.87 42.95 -13.81
CA LEU A 94 -4.44 41.65 -13.51
C LEU A 94 -4.93 41.01 -14.81
N THR A 95 -4.62 39.76 -15.03
CA THR A 95 -5.01 39.02 -16.26
C THR A 95 -5.86 37.82 -15.93
N PHE A 96 -7.06 37.72 -16.52
CA PHE A 96 -7.98 36.58 -16.37
C PHE A 96 -8.27 36.00 -17.75
N PHE A 97 -7.95 34.70 -17.95
CA PHE A 97 -8.24 34.00 -19.18
C PHE A 97 -9.60 33.30 -19.10
N ASN A 98 -10.46 33.49 -20.12
CA ASN A 98 -11.80 32.94 -20.23
C ASN A 98 -12.75 33.25 -19.06
N GLN A 99 -12.58 34.39 -18.40
CA GLN A 99 -13.35 34.81 -17.24
C GLN A 99 -13.94 36.21 -17.42
N ALA A 100 -14.48 36.51 -18.60
CA ALA A 100 -15.10 37.80 -18.95
C ALA A 100 -16.25 38.20 -18.02
N TRP A 101 -16.89 37.23 -17.35
CA TRP A 101 -17.95 37.48 -16.37
C TRP A 101 -17.48 38.32 -15.16
N ARG A 102 -16.19 38.30 -14.82
CA ARG A 102 -15.62 39.12 -13.73
C ARG A 102 -15.69 40.63 -14.04
N LYS A 103 -15.94 41.03 -15.26
CA LYS A 103 -16.18 42.43 -15.64
C LYS A 103 -17.42 43.03 -14.95
N ALA A 104 -18.35 42.18 -14.53
CA ALA A 104 -19.54 42.61 -13.79
C ALA A 104 -19.17 43.08 -12.38
N ASP A 105 -18.16 42.50 -11.77
CA ASP A 105 -17.72 42.75 -10.40
C ASP A 105 -16.60 43.80 -10.36
N LEU A 106 -15.60 43.64 -11.23
CA LEU A 106 -14.41 44.52 -11.30
C LEU A 106 -14.71 45.75 -12.17
N LYS A 107 -15.35 46.77 -11.57
CA LYS A 107 -15.68 48.05 -12.23
C LYS A 107 -14.67 49.13 -11.82
N PRO A 108 -14.36 50.07 -12.70
CA PRO A 108 -13.56 51.28 -12.30
C PRO A 108 -14.14 51.96 -11.09
N GLY A 109 -13.27 52.31 -10.14
CA GLY A 109 -13.63 52.92 -8.85
C GLY A 109 -13.91 51.93 -7.73
N VAL A 110 -14.01 50.61 -8.03
CA VAL A 110 -14.17 49.59 -6.98
C VAL A 110 -12.82 49.31 -6.34
N ARG A 111 -12.77 49.28 -5.01
CA ARG A 111 -11.58 48.96 -4.22
C ARG A 111 -11.70 47.55 -3.67
N GLY A 112 -10.55 46.90 -3.51
CA GLY A 112 -10.52 45.53 -3.00
C GLY A 112 -9.11 45.07 -2.65
N ILE A 113 -9.05 43.82 -2.20
CA ILE A 113 -7.82 43.08 -1.91
C ILE A 113 -7.58 42.13 -3.07
N PHE A 114 -6.39 42.14 -3.62
CA PHE A 114 -5.96 41.29 -4.73
C PHE A 114 -4.75 40.48 -4.30
N ALA A 115 -4.76 39.16 -4.51
CA ALA A 115 -3.65 38.29 -4.14
C ALA A 115 -3.29 37.35 -5.28
N GLY A 116 -2.00 37.11 -5.46
CA GLY A 116 -1.51 36.22 -6.48
C GLY A 116 0.00 36.16 -6.58
N LYS A 117 0.50 35.33 -7.47
CA LYS A 117 1.93 35.28 -7.77
C LYS A 117 2.27 36.32 -8.81
N VAL A 118 3.28 37.14 -8.52
CA VAL A 118 3.80 38.17 -9.43
C VAL A 118 4.52 37.48 -10.61
N GLY A 119 4.04 37.66 -11.81
CA GLY A 119 4.63 37.15 -13.04
C GLY A 119 5.16 38.27 -13.91
N ASP A 120 6.14 37.97 -14.75
CA ASP A 120 6.58 38.87 -15.83
C ASP A 120 6.03 38.35 -17.17
N TYR A 121 5.39 39.26 -17.92
CA TYR A 121 4.99 38.98 -19.28
C TYR A 121 5.52 40.11 -20.20
N ARG A 122 6.58 39.78 -20.95
CA ARG A 122 7.24 40.72 -21.89
C ARG A 122 7.75 42.01 -21.24
N GLY A 123 8.30 41.86 -20.02
CA GLY A 123 8.84 43.00 -19.28
C GLY A 123 7.78 43.82 -18.50
N THR A 124 6.54 43.31 -18.41
CA THR A 124 5.48 43.92 -17.63
C THR A 124 5.08 43.00 -16.48
N ILE A 125 5.16 43.51 -15.28
CA ILE A 125 4.73 42.83 -14.07
C ILE A 125 3.20 42.70 -14.07
N GLN A 126 2.68 41.51 -13.79
CA GLN A 126 1.25 41.23 -13.72
C GLN A 126 0.92 40.12 -12.71
N LEU A 127 -0.34 40.08 -12.25
CA LEU A 127 -0.90 38.93 -11.57
C LEU A 127 -1.82 38.15 -12.54
N ALA A 128 -1.53 36.88 -12.75
CA ALA A 128 -2.37 36.02 -13.56
C ALA A 128 -3.36 35.22 -12.66
N HIS A 129 -4.66 35.40 -12.94
CA HIS A 129 -5.75 34.80 -12.15
C HIS A 129 -5.65 35.10 -10.64
N PRO A 130 -5.47 36.34 -10.21
CA PRO A 130 -5.43 36.64 -8.80
C PRO A 130 -6.77 36.32 -8.10
N ASP A 131 -6.67 35.91 -6.83
CA ASP A 131 -7.83 35.97 -5.93
C ASP A 131 -8.12 37.39 -5.54
N TYR A 132 -9.40 37.72 -5.35
CA TYR A 132 -9.78 39.05 -4.90
C TYR A 132 -11.03 39.06 -4.02
N GLU A 133 -11.09 40.04 -3.13
CA GLU A 133 -12.24 40.40 -2.32
C GLU A 133 -12.51 41.88 -2.47
N LEU A 134 -13.72 42.25 -2.88
CA LEU A 134 -14.10 43.65 -3.10
C LEU A 134 -14.72 44.25 -1.83
N PHE A 135 -14.41 45.52 -1.55
CA PHE A 135 -15.04 46.24 -0.46
C PHE A 135 -16.45 46.67 -0.85
N GLU A 136 -17.40 46.59 0.08
CA GLU A 136 -18.73 47.14 -0.14
C GLU A 136 -18.68 48.67 -0.29
N THR A 137 -19.53 49.21 -1.16
CA THR A 137 -19.50 50.63 -1.60
C THR A 137 -19.73 51.66 -0.49
N ASP A 138 -20.21 51.27 0.70
CA ASP A 138 -20.44 52.15 1.84
C ASP A 138 -19.21 52.37 2.74
N ASP A 139 -18.11 51.61 2.50
CA ASP A 139 -16.87 51.71 3.30
C ASP A 139 -15.92 52.79 2.70
N THR A 140 -16.36 54.03 2.71
CA THR A 140 -15.61 55.20 2.17
C THR A 140 -14.38 55.58 3.01
N GLY A 141 -14.01 54.79 4.02
CA GLY A 141 -12.86 55.01 4.91
C GLY A 141 -11.70 54.09 4.64
N THR A 142 -11.06 54.22 3.49
CA THR A 142 -10.02 53.27 3.03
C THR A 142 -8.60 53.49 3.57
N ASP A 143 -8.37 54.59 4.28
CA ASP A 143 -7.16 54.85 5.07
C ASP A 143 -7.35 54.48 6.54
N SER A 144 -8.42 53.79 6.89
CA SER A 144 -8.69 53.39 8.26
C SER A 144 -7.86 52.13 8.65
N GLU A 145 -7.36 52.14 9.88
CA GLU A 145 -6.72 50.96 10.52
C GLU A 145 -7.55 49.68 10.33
N ALA A 146 -8.88 49.80 10.27
CA ALA A 146 -9.80 48.70 10.05
C ALA A 146 -9.68 48.06 8.66
N GLY A 147 -9.44 48.84 7.60
CA GLY A 147 -9.22 48.32 6.24
C GLY A 147 -7.89 47.59 6.12
N ALA A 148 -6.83 48.13 6.68
CA ALA A 148 -5.51 47.48 6.71
C ALA A 148 -5.51 46.18 7.55
N GLU A 149 -6.23 46.17 8.67
CA GLU A 149 -6.37 44.97 9.51
C GLU A 149 -7.18 43.86 8.80
N ARG A 150 -8.26 44.24 8.06
CA ARG A 150 -9.04 43.28 7.25
C ARG A 150 -8.18 42.69 6.15
N ALA A 151 -7.41 43.50 5.44
CA ALA A 151 -6.49 43.05 4.39
C ALA A 151 -5.40 42.10 4.96
N ARG A 152 -4.85 42.42 6.12
CA ARG A 152 -3.86 41.55 6.79
C ARG A 152 -4.47 40.20 7.19
N LYS A 153 -5.65 40.20 7.82
CA LYS A 153 -6.40 38.98 8.18
C LYS A 153 -6.68 38.14 6.95
N TRP A 154 -7.09 38.78 5.84
CA TRP A 154 -7.37 38.08 4.58
C TRP A 154 -6.10 37.51 3.93
N ALA A 155 -4.97 38.22 4.00
CA ALA A 155 -3.67 37.76 3.50
C ALA A 155 -3.14 36.56 4.31
N GLU A 156 -3.35 36.54 5.62
CA GLU A 156 -2.93 35.49 6.53
C GLU A 156 -3.87 34.25 6.53
N GLN A 157 -5.06 34.37 5.94
CA GLN A 157 -6.03 33.29 5.89
C GLN A 157 -5.55 32.17 4.99
N PRO A 158 -5.45 30.88 5.49
CA PRO A 158 -5.07 29.76 4.68
C PRO A 158 -6.10 29.45 3.60
N VAL A 159 -5.64 29.35 2.35
CA VAL A 159 -6.47 28.97 1.20
C VAL A 159 -6.33 27.49 0.94
N PRO A 160 -7.42 26.71 1.00
CA PRO A 160 -7.36 25.28 0.70
C PRO A 160 -7.11 25.02 -0.78
N ILE A 161 -6.11 24.21 -1.10
CA ILE A 161 -5.76 23.78 -2.46
C ILE A 161 -6.14 22.32 -2.62
N TYR A 162 -7.08 22.05 -3.50
CA TYR A 162 -7.59 20.70 -3.78
C TYR A 162 -6.84 20.04 -4.93
N ALA A 163 -6.76 18.72 -4.90
CA ALA A 163 -6.33 17.92 -6.05
C ALA A 163 -7.33 18.16 -7.20
N ALA A 164 -6.84 18.72 -8.30
CA ALA A 164 -7.61 19.13 -9.47
C ALA A 164 -7.28 18.25 -10.67
N THR A 165 -8.15 18.29 -11.69
CA THR A 165 -7.93 17.63 -12.97
C THR A 165 -8.01 18.67 -14.10
N ALA A 166 -7.69 18.27 -15.32
CA ALA A 166 -7.86 19.15 -16.48
C ALA A 166 -9.35 19.58 -16.69
N ALA A 167 -10.30 18.82 -16.16
CA ALA A 167 -11.73 19.09 -16.30
C ALA A 167 -12.30 19.97 -15.18
N VAL A 168 -11.71 19.92 -13.97
CA VAL A 168 -12.21 20.65 -12.79
C VAL A 168 -11.04 21.26 -12.04
N ALA A 169 -10.99 22.59 -11.98
CA ALA A 169 -9.95 23.33 -11.30
C ALA A 169 -10.17 23.37 -9.76
N SER A 170 -9.10 23.54 -8.98
CA SER A 170 -9.14 23.59 -7.51
C SER A 170 -10.12 24.64 -6.98
N TRP A 171 -10.14 25.85 -7.56
CA TRP A 171 -11.05 26.92 -7.16
C TRP A 171 -12.54 26.58 -7.40
N GLN A 172 -12.85 25.78 -8.45
CA GLN A 172 -14.22 25.32 -8.72
C GLN A 172 -14.69 24.33 -7.64
N LEU A 173 -13.77 23.45 -7.19
CA LEU A 173 -14.03 22.56 -6.06
C LEU A 173 -14.26 23.34 -4.77
N GLY A 174 -13.40 24.33 -4.48
CA GLY A 174 -13.56 25.20 -3.31
C GLY A 174 -14.93 25.86 -3.29
N LYS A 175 -15.35 26.50 -4.40
CA LYS A 175 -16.66 27.13 -4.49
C LYS A 175 -17.83 26.14 -4.36
N ALA A 176 -17.71 24.95 -4.93
CA ALA A 176 -18.73 23.90 -4.79
C ALA A 176 -18.85 23.44 -3.33
N ILE A 177 -17.73 23.25 -2.65
CA ILE A 177 -17.68 22.86 -1.23
C ILE A 177 -18.28 23.98 -0.36
N GLU A 178 -18.01 25.24 -0.65
CA GLU A 178 -18.62 26.39 0.05
C GLU A 178 -20.14 26.35 0.00
N VAL A 179 -20.71 26.15 -1.20
CA VAL A 179 -22.16 26.05 -1.37
C VAL A 179 -22.74 24.88 -0.56
N LEU A 180 -22.04 23.72 -0.54
CA LEU A 180 -22.48 22.57 0.25
C LEU A 180 -22.46 22.87 1.75
N LEU A 181 -21.36 23.46 2.26
CA LEU A 181 -21.23 23.78 3.69
C LEU A 181 -22.27 24.79 4.18
N ASP A 182 -22.69 25.73 3.33
CA ASP A 182 -23.73 26.70 3.66
C ASP A 182 -25.12 26.09 3.80
N THR A 183 -25.37 24.99 3.11
CA THR A 183 -26.65 24.28 3.08
C THR A 183 -26.68 23.00 3.91
N LEU A 184 -25.51 22.57 4.41
CA LEU A 184 -25.37 21.32 5.14
C LEU A 184 -25.98 21.44 6.56
N PRO A 185 -26.96 20.60 6.92
CA PRO A 185 -27.43 20.53 8.31
C PRO A 185 -26.33 19.99 9.23
N SER A 186 -26.52 20.18 10.54
CA SER A 186 -25.61 19.59 11.53
C SER A 186 -25.56 18.07 11.36
N LEU A 187 -24.35 17.51 11.32
CA LEU A 187 -24.12 16.09 11.17
C LEU A 187 -23.95 15.46 12.55
N ASP A 188 -24.50 14.26 12.70
CA ASP A 188 -24.23 13.44 13.86
C ASP A 188 -22.77 12.97 13.86
N ASP A 189 -22.12 13.07 15.04
CA ASP A 189 -20.72 12.67 15.19
C ASP A 189 -20.59 11.21 15.54
N PRO A 190 -19.90 10.38 14.72
CA PRO A 190 -19.70 8.97 15.02
C PRO A 190 -18.79 8.74 16.23
N VAL A 191 -17.96 9.70 16.63
CA VAL A 191 -17.11 9.60 17.82
C VAL A 191 -17.91 10.06 19.06
N PRO A 192 -18.05 9.20 20.08
CA PRO A 192 -18.81 9.56 21.29
C PRO A 192 -18.29 10.85 21.96
N GLY A 193 -19.20 11.64 22.51
CA GLY A 193 -18.88 12.94 23.14
C GLY A 193 -17.84 12.85 24.25
N ALA A 194 -17.88 11.80 25.08
CA ALA A 194 -16.90 11.55 26.13
C ALA A 194 -15.47 11.38 25.55
N VAL A 195 -15.34 10.58 24.49
CA VAL A 195 -14.07 10.36 23.79
C VAL A 195 -13.53 11.63 23.19
N ARG A 196 -14.41 12.44 22.58
CA ARG A 196 -14.02 13.73 22.00
C ARG A 196 -13.50 14.70 23.08
N ALA A 197 -14.21 14.78 24.20
CA ALA A 197 -13.83 15.65 25.32
C ALA A 197 -12.47 15.24 25.92
N GLU A 198 -12.26 13.96 26.18
CA GLU A 198 -11.01 13.42 26.73
C GLU A 198 -9.80 13.72 25.82
N ARG A 199 -9.99 13.65 24.51
CA ARG A 199 -8.91 13.79 23.52
C ARG A 199 -8.77 15.20 22.94
N GLY A 200 -9.63 16.14 23.35
CA GLY A 200 -9.66 17.51 22.82
C GLY A 200 -9.92 17.52 21.31
N LEU A 201 -10.89 16.72 20.84
CA LEU A 201 -11.30 16.66 19.45
C LEU A 201 -12.49 17.59 19.20
N MET A 202 -12.51 18.18 18.03
CA MET A 202 -13.65 18.98 17.56
C MET A 202 -14.83 18.08 17.21
N ASP A 203 -16.02 18.64 17.28
CA ASP A 203 -17.22 18.09 16.66
C ASP A 203 -17.07 17.91 15.15
N TYR A 204 -17.70 16.85 14.59
CA TYR A 204 -17.54 16.47 13.19
C TYR A 204 -17.95 17.58 12.22
N SER A 205 -19.11 18.21 12.43
CA SER A 205 -19.58 19.30 11.57
C SER A 205 -18.62 20.49 11.59
N ARG A 206 -18.13 20.85 12.77
CA ARG A 206 -17.15 21.92 12.94
C ARG A 206 -15.81 21.58 12.32
N ALA A 207 -15.31 20.37 12.51
CA ALA A 207 -14.06 19.92 11.92
C ALA A 207 -14.15 19.93 10.39
N LEU A 208 -15.28 19.47 9.84
CA LEU A 208 -15.53 19.46 8.40
C LEU A 208 -15.60 20.90 7.82
N ALA A 209 -16.21 21.84 8.54
CA ALA A 209 -16.22 23.23 8.12
C ALA A 209 -14.81 23.86 8.16
N LEU A 210 -14.06 23.65 9.24
CA LEU A 210 -12.75 24.29 9.43
C LEU A 210 -11.64 23.71 8.56
N ILE A 211 -11.74 22.46 8.10
CA ILE A 211 -10.76 21.92 7.16
C ILE A 211 -10.89 22.55 5.77
N HIS A 212 -12.10 23.03 5.41
CA HIS A 212 -12.37 23.67 4.12
C HIS A 212 -12.40 25.21 4.18
N ARG A 213 -12.69 25.79 5.36
CA ARG A 213 -12.80 27.23 5.57
C ARG A 213 -12.04 27.70 6.82
N PRO A 214 -10.73 27.42 6.93
CA PRO A 214 -9.97 27.88 8.08
C PRO A 214 -9.76 29.40 8.03
N GLN A 215 -9.77 30.03 9.21
CA GLN A 215 -9.35 31.41 9.35
C GLN A 215 -7.88 31.54 9.77
N LYS A 216 -7.36 30.46 10.42
CA LYS A 216 -5.99 30.36 10.92
C LYS A 216 -5.44 28.95 10.72
N ASP A 217 -4.12 28.85 10.64
CA ASP A 217 -3.42 27.58 10.51
C ASP A 217 -3.75 26.57 11.62
N ILE A 218 -3.91 27.04 12.85
CA ILE A 218 -4.24 26.19 13.99
C ILE A 218 -5.60 25.49 13.82
N GLU A 219 -6.54 26.12 13.14
CA GLU A 219 -7.90 25.60 12.98
C GLU A 219 -7.95 24.40 12.04
N TRP A 220 -7.36 24.51 10.84
CA TRP A 220 -7.35 23.37 9.92
C TRP A 220 -6.50 22.20 10.45
N ARG A 221 -5.42 22.49 11.19
CA ARG A 221 -4.60 21.45 11.83
C ARG A 221 -5.39 20.69 12.89
N ALA A 222 -6.14 21.40 13.72
CA ALA A 222 -7.00 20.80 14.74
C ALA A 222 -8.20 20.05 14.11
N ALA A 223 -8.78 20.58 13.04
CA ALA A 223 -9.81 19.90 12.25
C ALA A 223 -9.27 18.61 11.64
N GLN A 224 -8.09 18.67 11.01
CA GLN A 224 -7.42 17.50 10.44
C GLN A 224 -7.13 16.40 11.49
N LYS A 225 -6.68 16.81 12.70
CA LYS A 225 -6.47 15.89 13.83
C LYS A 225 -7.77 15.15 14.18
N SER A 226 -8.88 15.90 14.28
CA SER A 226 -10.19 15.34 14.66
C SER A 226 -10.74 14.40 13.58
N LEU A 227 -10.70 14.80 12.31
CA LEU A 227 -11.15 13.98 11.17
C LEU A 227 -10.29 12.75 10.97
N ARG A 228 -8.97 12.83 11.19
CA ARG A 228 -8.06 11.68 11.14
C ARG A 228 -8.37 10.67 12.22
N PHE A 229 -8.63 11.10 13.45
CA PHE A 229 -9.06 10.21 14.52
C PHE A 229 -10.40 9.54 14.20
N GLN A 230 -11.37 10.30 13.70
CA GLN A 230 -12.67 9.78 13.29
C GLN A 230 -12.54 8.71 12.19
N GLU A 231 -11.70 8.95 11.17
CA GLU A 231 -11.44 7.98 10.11
C GLU A 231 -10.85 6.69 10.66
N ALA A 232 -9.87 6.78 11.58
CA ALA A 232 -9.30 5.62 12.26
C ALA A 232 -10.33 4.88 13.11
N PHE A 233 -11.14 5.61 13.86
CA PHE A 233 -12.15 5.05 14.76
C PHE A 233 -13.26 4.31 14.02
N VAL A 234 -13.84 4.93 12.99
CA VAL A 234 -14.87 4.30 12.16
C VAL A 234 -14.32 3.08 11.41
N LEU A 235 -13.08 3.16 10.88
CA LEU A 235 -12.43 2.02 10.25
C LEU A 235 -12.25 0.85 11.21
N GLN A 236 -11.71 1.11 12.41
CA GLN A 236 -11.46 0.06 13.39
C GLN A 236 -12.77 -0.54 13.94
N ALA A 237 -13.78 0.30 14.16
CA ALA A 237 -15.10 -0.18 14.56
C ALA A 237 -15.74 -1.08 13.49
N ALA A 238 -15.66 -0.73 12.19
CA ALA A 238 -16.16 -1.55 11.09
C ALA A 238 -15.44 -2.92 11.02
N LEU A 239 -14.12 -2.94 11.17
CA LEU A 239 -13.35 -4.19 11.18
C LEU A 239 -13.69 -5.08 12.38
N LEU A 240 -13.91 -4.49 13.54
CA LEU A 240 -14.33 -5.22 14.76
C LEU A 240 -15.75 -5.75 14.65
N GLU A 241 -16.68 -4.99 14.07
CA GLU A 241 -18.05 -5.43 13.80
C GLU A 241 -18.07 -6.62 12.83
N GLN A 242 -17.34 -6.53 11.70
CA GLN A 242 -17.19 -7.66 10.77
C GLN A 242 -16.63 -8.90 11.47
N ARG A 243 -15.61 -8.72 12.31
CA ARG A 243 -15.03 -9.82 13.10
C ARG A 243 -16.07 -10.43 14.07
N ALA A 244 -16.87 -9.60 14.73
CA ALA A 244 -17.94 -10.08 15.60
C ALA A 244 -18.98 -10.89 14.82
N LEU A 245 -19.42 -10.40 13.66
CA LEU A 245 -20.35 -11.12 12.78
C LEU A 245 -19.79 -12.46 12.29
N LEU A 246 -18.49 -12.54 11.97
CA LEU A 246 -17.84 -13.80 11.61
C LEU A 246 -17.84 -14.79 12.79
N LYS A 247 -17.64 -14.32 14.00
CA LYS A 247 -17.66 -15.17 15.22
C LYS A 247 -19.06 -15.69 15.57
N LEU A 248 -20.12 -15.06 15.07
CA LEU A 248 -21.50 -15.57 15.22
C LEU A 248 -21.81 -16.75 14.28
N GLN A 249 -20.99 -16.97 13.24
CA GLN A 249 -21.12 -18.14 12.39
C GLN A 249 -20.72 -19.39 13.18
N SER A 250 -21.40 -20.50 12.94
CA SER A 250 -21.08 -21.76 13.59
C SER A 250 -20.02 -22.51 12.79
N ALA A 251 -18.96 -22.96 13.45
CA ALA A 251 -17.93 -23.86 12.91
C ALA A 251 -17.94 -25.18 13.69
N THR A 252 -17.31 -26.22 13.13
CA THR A 252 -17.10 -27.48 13.84
C THR A 252 -15.86 -27.37 14.72
N ALA A 253 -16.03 -27.54 16.03
CA ALA A 253 -14.88 -27.60 16.95
C ALA A 253 -13.95 -28.76 16.61
N ARG A 254 -12.65 -28.49 16.51
CA ARG A 254 -11.62 -29.46 16.09
C ARG A 254 -10.64 -29.71 17.25
N VAL A 255 -11.00 -30.66 18.10
CA VAL A 255 -10.19 -31.05 19.27
C VAL A 255 -9.38 -32.28 18.94
N PRO A 256 -8.03 -32.26 19.06
CA PRO A 256 -7.19 -33.42 18.81
C PRO A 256 -7.49 -34.53 19.84
N LYS A 257 -7.35 -35.80 19.42
CA LYS A 257 -7.55 -36.94 20.29
C LYS A 257 -6.29 -37.19 21.12
N PRO A 258 -6.42 -37.51 22.42
CA PRO A 258 -5.29 -38.05 23.20
C PRO A 258 -4.68 -39.31 22.53
N GLY A 259 -3.37 -39.36 22.42
CA GLY A 259 -2.65 -40.43 21.69
C GLY A 259 -2.85 -40.38 20.18
N GLY A 260 -3.44 -39.30 19.64
CA GLY A 260 -3.77 -39.18 18.22
C GLY A 260 -2.60 -38.83 17.29
N LEU A 261 -2.94 -38.36 16.10
CA LEU A 261 -1.97 -38.03 15.04
C LEU A 261 -1.04 -36.89 15.43
N LEU A 262 -1.57 -35.87 16.11
CA LEU A 262 -0.78 -34.71 16.55
C LEU A 262 0.26 -35.10 17.60
N GLU A 263 -0.12 -35.84 18.64
CA GLU A 263 0.82 -36.27 19.69
C GLU A 263 1.88 -37.24 19.13
N ARG A 264 1.49 -38.17 18.26
CA ARG A 264 2.42 -39.09 17.56
C ARG A 264 3.41 -38.30 16.69
N PHE A 265 2.94 -37.28 16.02
CA PHE A 265 3.78 -36.38 15.20
C PHE A 265 4.77 -35.62 16.06
N ASP A 266 4.31 -34.97 17.14
CA ASP A 266 5.18 -34.22 18.05
C ASP A 266 6.26 -35.08 18.70
N ALA A 267 5.92 -36.34 19.04
CA ALA A 267 6.86 -37.29 19.63
C ALA A 267 7.98 -37.76 18.65
N GLN A 268 7.77 -37.69 17.35
CA GLN A 268 8.77 -38.10 16.34
C GLN A 268 9.60 -36.93 15.80
N LEU A 269 9.31 -35.66 16.17
CA LEU A 269 10.08 -34.52 15.71
C LEU A 269 11.55 -34.63 16.14
N PRO A 270 12.52 -34.46 15.19
CA PRO A 270 13.96 -34.55 15.50
C PRO A 270 14.52 -33.28 16.18
N PHE A 271 13.67 -32.32 16.52
CA PHE A 271 14.02 -31.03 17.13
C PHE A 271 12.93 -30.55 18.08
N VAL A 272 13.28 -29.63 18.94
CA VAL A 272 12.34 -28.99 19.86
C VAL A 272 11.75 -27.73 19.20
N LEU A 273 10.44 -27.49 19.38
CA LEU A 273 9.79 -26.28 18.92
C LEU A 273 10.34 -25.05 19.66
N THR A 274 10.42 -23.91 18.95
CA THR A 274 10.76 -22.64 19.60
C THR A 274 9.62 -22.17 20.54
N GLY A 275 9.93 -21.25 21.43
CA GLY A 275 8.94 -20.65 22.34
C GLY A 275 7.76 -20.05 21.58
N ASP A 276 8.04 -19.27 20.52
CA ASP A 276 7.02 -18.68 19.67
C ASP A 276 6.18 -19.72 18.91
N GLN A 277 6.82 -20.75 18.35
CA GLN A 277 6.09 -21.83 17.66
C GLN A 277 5.14 -22.56 18.61
N THR A 278 5.55 -22.74 19.86
CA THR A 278 4.71 -23.37 20.91
C THR A 278 3.55 -22.46 21.26
N THR A 279 3.81 -21.18 21.52
CA THR A 279 2.78 -20.18 21.86
C THR A 279 1.73 -20.05 20.77
N VAL A 280 2.17 -19.84 19.52
CA VAL A 280 1.27 -19.73 18.35
C VAL A 280 0.50 -21.05 18.13
N GLY A 281 1.16 -22.18 18.36
CA GLY A 281 0.50 -23.50 18.32
C GLY A 281 -0.64 -23.63 19.32
N VAL A 282 -0.45 -23.15 20.56
CA VAL A 282 -1.49 -23.12 21.62
C VAL A 282 -2.63 -22.18 21.27
N GLU A 283 -2.33 -20.98 20.74
CA GLU A 283 -3.34 -20.01 20.29
C GLU A 283 -4.25 -20.62 19.19
N ILE A 284 -3.64 -21.25 18.18
CA ILE A 284 -4.39 -21.91 17.10
C ILE A 284 -5.22 -23.07 17.63
N ALA A 285 -4.65 -23.92 18.51
CA ALA A 285 -5.37 -25.05 19.11
C ALA A 285 -6.58 -24.58 19.93
N SER A 286 -6.42 -23.49 20.68
CA SER A 286 -7.52 -22.88 21.45
C SER A 286 -8.64 -22.38 20.53
N ASP A 287 -8.29 -21.71 19.42
CA ASP A 287 -9.26 -21.16 18.47
C ASP A 287 -10.04 -22.26 17.75
N ILE A 288 -9.35 -23.27 17.19
CA ILE A 288 -10.02 -24.36 16.45
C ILE A 288 -10.83 -25.30 17.33
N ALA A 289 -10.60 -25.29 18.64
CA ALA A 289 -11.37 -26.07 19.61
C ALA A 289 -12.74 -25.46 19.93
N THR A 290 -13.03 -24.25 19.43
CA THR A 290 -14.31 -23.56 19.64
C THR A 290 -15.30 -23.83 18.51
N SER A 291 -16.58 -23.55 18.75
CA SER A 291 -17.63 -23.59 17.73
C SER A 291 -17.70 -22.32 16.85
N ALA A 292 -16.83 -21.34 17.06
CA ALA A 292 -16.69 -20.18 16.21
C ALA A 292 -15.54 -20.38 15.18
N PRO A 293 -15.68 -19.92 13.93
CA PRO A 293 -14.62 -20.09 12.94
C PRO A 293 -13.38 -19.26 13.32
N MET A 294 -12.24 -19.90 13.44
CA MET A 294 -10.94 -19.21 13.56
C MET A 294 -10.65 -18.45 12.27
N ASN A 295 -10.17 -17.21 12.39
CA ASN A 295 -9.60 -16.43 11.32
C ASN A 295 -8.29 -15.82 11.81
N ARG A 296 -7.15 -16.47 11.52
CA ARG A 296 -5.85 -16.08 12.09
C ARG A 296 -4.78 -15.89 11.01
N LEU A 297 -4.00 -14.83 11.16
CA LEU A 297 -2.78 -14.55 10.40
C LEU A 297 -1.57 -14.94 11.24
N VAL A 298 -0.73 -15.83 10.74
CA VAL A 298 0.59 -16.15 11.32
C VAL A 298 1.66 -15.52 10.45
N GLN A 299 2.36 -14.56 11.01
CA GLN A 299 3.48 -13.89 10.38
C GLN A 299 4.81 -14.27 11.01
N GLY A 300 5.89 -14.18 10.25
CA GLY A 300 7.23 -14.46 10.75
C GLY A 300 8.24 -14.55 9.61
N GLU A 301 9.52 -14.52 9.96
CA GLU A 301 10.64 -14.63 9.02
C GLU A 301 10.58 -15.87 8.13
N VAL A 302 11.23 -15.79 6.96
CA VAL A 302 11.45 -16.97 6.12
C VAL A 302 12.25 -18.02 6.92
N GLY A 303 11.68 -19.22 7.05
CA GLY A 303 12.31 -20.30 7.82
C GLY A 303 12.01 -20.29 9.32
N SER A 304 11.10 -19.44 9.83
CA SER A 304 10.65 -19.46 11.23
C SER A 304 9.76 -20.66 11.58
N GLY A 305 9.43 -21.52 10.61
CA GLY A 305 8.64 -22.74 10.85
C GLY A 305 7.13 -22.57 10.77
N LYS A 306 6.62 -21.52 10.12
CA LYS A 306 5.16 -21.29 9.91
C LYS A 306 4.44 -22.51 9.33
N THR A 307 5.04 -23.17 8.33
CA THR A 307 4.49 -24.38 7.72
C THR A 307 4.37 -25.54 8.70
N LEU A 308 5.31 -25.66 9.66
CA LEU A 308 5.26 -26.68 10.71
C LEU A 308 4.10 -26.43 11.67
N VAL A 309 3.89 -25.17 12.08
CA VAL A 309 2.76 -24.78 12.92
C VAL A 309 1.42 -25.03 12.22
N ALA A 310 1.34 -24.71 10.92
CA ALA A 310 0.17 -25.02 10.10
C ALA A 310 -0.06 -26.54 9.96
N LEU A 311 0.99 -27.34 9.80
CA LEU A 311 0.88 -28.80 9.73
C LEU A 311 0.35 -29.39 11.05
N ARG A 312 0.77 -28.86 12.21
CA ARG A 312 0.23 -29.26 13.50
C ARG A 312 -1.27 -28.95 13.62
N ALA A 313 -1.72 -27.79 13.13
CA ALA A 313 -3.14 -27.46 13.05
C ALA A 313 -3.91 -28.42 12.11
N MET A 314 -3.33 -28.79 10.96
CA MET A 314 -3.93 -29.78 10.05
C MET A 314 -4.06 -31.16 10.71
N LEU A 315 -3.08 -31.57 11.53
CA LEU A 315 -3.11 -32.83 12.27
C LEU A 315 -4.20 -32.82 13.35
N ALA A 316 -4.38 -31.71 14.06
CA ALA A 316 -5.48 -31.58 15.03
C ALA A 316 -6.86 -31.70 14.36
N VAL A 317 -7.01 -31.13 13.17
CA VAL A 317 -8.23 -31.26 12.36
C VAL A 317 -8.43 -32.70 11.89
N ALA A 318 -7.36 -33.36 11.44
CA ALA A 318 -7.40 -34.78 11.02
C ALA A 318 -7.75 -35.72 12.20
N ASP A 319 -7.23 -35.47 13.41
CA ASP A 319 -7.61 -36.19 14.63
C ASP A 319 -9.11 -36.10 14.93
N SER A 320 -9.74 -34.97 14.62
CA SER A 320 -11.20 -34.79 14.75
C SER A 320 -12.00 -35.41 13.61
N GLY A 321 -11.35 -35.99 12.60
CA GLY A 321 -11.97 -36.59 11.41
C GLY A 321 -12.19 -35.63 10.24
N GLY A 322 -11.74 -34.36 10.34
CA GLY A 322 -11.88 -33.37 9.31
C GLY A 322 -10.74 -33.37 8.29
N GLN A 323 -10.92 -32.61 7.23
CA GLN A 323 -9.93 -32.41 6.15
C GLN A 323 -9.35 -30.99 6.23
N SER A 324 -8.12 -30.85 5.74
CA SER A 324 -7.45 -29.55 5.62
C SER A 324 -7.02 -29.29 4.18
N ALA A 325 -7.21 -28.04 3.72
CA ALA A 325 -6.75 -27.57 2.42
C ALA A 325 -5.62 -26.55 2.58
N LEU A 326 -4.49 -26.74 1.89
CA LEU A 326 -3.41 -25.76 1.81
C LEU A 326 -3.35 -25.17 0.40
N LEU A 327 -3.58 -23.86 0.31
CA LEU A 327 -3.45 -23.07 -0.91
C LEU A 327 -2.05 -22.51 -1.04
N ALA A 328 -1.42 -22.76 -2.17
CA ALA A 328 -0.17 -22.15 -2.57
C ALA A 328 -0.36 -21.29 -3.83
N PRO A 329 0.37 -20.19 -4.00
CA PRO A 329 0.18 -19.26 -5.12
C PRO A 329 0.62 -19.84 -6.48
N THR A 330 1.51 -20.83 -6.49
CA THR A 330 2.02 -21.47 -7.70
C THR A 330 2.04 -22.98 -7.57
N GLU A 331 2.05 -23.70 -8.71
CA GLU A 331 2.09 -25.16 -8.73
C GLU A 331 3.42 -25.71 -8.20
N VAL A 332 4.52 -24.99 -8.45
CA VAL A 332 5.84 -25.34 -7.91
C VAL A 332 5.81 -25.36 -6.38
N LEU A 333 5.25 -24.29 -5.78
CA LEU A 333 5.09 -24.20 -4.32
C LEU A 333 4.16 -25.28 -3.78
N ALA A 334 3.04 -25.52 -4.44
CA ALA A 334 2.12 -26.58 -4.05
C ALA A 334 2.82 -27.95 -4.01
N GLY A 335 3.60 -28.25 -5.05
CA GLY A 335 4.41 -29.45 -5.11
C GLY A 335 5.50 -29.52 -4.03
N GLN A 336 6.12 -28.41 -3.68
CA GLN A 336 7.11 -28.33 -2.61
C GLN A 336 6.47 -28.50 -1.22
N HIS A 337 5.36 -27.84 -0.96
CA HIS A 337 4.60 -28.04 0.29
C HIS A 337 4.22 -29.50 0.45
N LEU A 338 3.72 -30.13 -0.60
CA LEU A 338 3.38 -31.58 -0.53
C LEU A 338 4.60 -32.42 -0.16
N ARG A 339 5.73 -32.25 -0.86
CA ARG A 339 6.97 -33.00 -0.58
C ARG A 339 7.48 -32.74 0.85
N SER A 340 7.47 -31.49 1.29
CA SER A 340 7.88 -31.11 2.64
C SER A 340 6.97 -31.73 3.70
N ILE A 341 5.65 -31.67 3.51
CA ILE A 341 4.66 -32.28 4.40
C ILE A 341 4.88 -33.78 4.49
N VAL A 342 4.99 -34.47 3.36
CA VAL A 342 5.21 -35.94 3.32
C VAL A 342 6.50 -36.29 4.02
N LYS A 343 7.59 -35.55 3.78
CA LYS A 343 8.90 -35.80 4.42
C LYS A 343 8.81 -35.58 5.93
N THR A 344 8.13 -34.53 6.39
CA THR A 344 8.03 -34.18 7.81
C THR A 344 7.11 -35.14 8.57
N LEU A 345 6.04 -35.63 7.94
CA LEU A 345 5.14 -36.66 8.49
C LEU A 345 5.79 -38.03 8.66
N GLY A 346 6.76 -38.32 7.83
CA GLY A 346 7.31 -39.70 7.74
C GLY A 346 6.35 -40.68 7.07
N PRO A 347 6.79 -41.90 6.80
CA PRO A 347 6.03 -42.89 5.98
C PRO A 347 4.68 -43.26 6.60
N ASP A 348 4.62 -43.48 7.90
CA ASP A 348 3.43 -44.00 8.58
C ASP A 348 2.28 -42.99 8.61
N LEU A 349 2.58 -41.76 9.06
CA LEU A 349 1.57 -40.72 9.09
C LEU A 349 1.17 -40.25 7.69
N ALA A 350 2.12 -40.20 6.74
CA ALA A 350 1.81 -39.88 5.35
C ALA A 350 0.89 -40.92 4.69
N ALA A 351 1.10 -42.24 4.96
CA ALA A 351 0.22 -43.27 4.50
C ALA A 351 -1.20 -43.17 5.09
N THR A 352 -1.31 -42.77 6.34
CA THR A 352 -2.59 -42.60 7.04
C THR A 352 -3.36 -41.40 6.51
N LEU A 353 -2.70 -40.22 6.40
CA LEU A 353 -3.30 -38.93 6.06
C LEU A 353 -3.50 -38.76 4.55
N ARG A 354 -2.76 -39.45 3.72
CA ARG A 354 -2.78 -39.42 2.25
C ARG A 354 -2.69 -37.99 1.69
N PRO A 355 -1.62 -37.24 2.00
CA PRO A 355 -1.45 -35.89 1.44
C PRO A 355 -1.55 -35.92 -0.09
N THR A 356 -2.45 -35.10 -0.65
CA THR A 356 -2.84 -35.20 -2.07
C THR A 356 -2.66 -33.84 -2.75
N LEU A 357 -2.13 -33.81 -3.99
CA LEU A 357 -1.95 -32.62 -4.81
C LEU A 357 -3.13 -32.42 -5.76
N ILE A 358 -3.64 -31.19 -5.85
CA ILE A 358 -4.63 -30.79 -6.88
C ILE A 358 -4.18 -29.46 -7.51
N THR A 359 -3.70 -29.52 -8.75
CA THR A 359 -3.27 -28.36 -9.53
C THR A 359 -3.83 -28.40 -10.95
N GLY A 360 -3.70 -27.27 -11.68
CA GLY A 360 -4.18 -27.12 -13.05
C GLY A 360 -3.46 -28.04 -14.05
N GLN A 361 -2.18 -28.28 -13.86
CA GLN A 361 -1.32 -29.05 -14.77
C GLN A 361 -1.34 -30.57 -14.55
N LEU A 362 -2.01 -31.04 -13.50
CA LEU A 362 -2.13 -32.48 -13.28
C LEU A 362 -2.82 -33.15 -14.47
N PRO A 363 -2.28 -34.31 -14.93
CA PRO A 363 -2.97 -35.15 -15.91
C PRO A 363 -4.42 -35.45 -15.48
N VAL A 364 -5.34 -35.49 -16.44
CA VAL A 364 -6.77 -35.64 -16.17
C VAL A 364 -7.08 -36.86 -15.29
N ALA A 365 -6.39 -37.98 -15.52
CA ALA A 365 -6.57 -39.21 -14.73
C ALA A 365 -6.14 -39.00 -13.26
N ASP A 366 -5.00 -38.36 -13.04
CA ASP A 366 -4.45 -38.11 -11.69
C ASP A 366 -5.32 -37.09 -10.96
N ARG A 367 -5.74 -36.02 -11.65
CA ARG A 367 -6.68 -35.01 -11.09
C ARG A 367 -7.98 -35.70 -10.67
N ARG A 368 -8.56 -36.58 -11.51
CA ARG A 368 -9.80 -37.29 -11.17
C ARG A 368 -9.61 -38.19 -9.94
N LYS A 369 -8.49 -38.88 -9.84
CA LYS A 369 -8.13 -39.74 -8.68
C LYS A 369 -8.00 -38.87 -7.41
N ALA A 370 -7.28 -37.77 -7.50
CA ALA A 370 -7.09 -36.83 -6.39
C ALA A 370 -8.43 -36.24 -5.92
N THR A 371 -9.28 -35.79 -6.85
CA THR A 371 -10.62 -35.25 -6.53
C THR A 371 -11.49 -36.30 -5.86
N LEU A 372 -11.51 -37.56 -6.35
CA LEU A 372 -12.25 -38.65 -5.72
C LEU A 372 -11.75 -38.94 -4.30
N ALA A 373 -10.44 -38.94 -4.07
CA ALA A 373 -9.86 -39.14 -2.73
C ALA A 373 -10.26 -38.02 -1.78
N THR A 374 -10.39 -36.76 -2.28
CA THR A 374 -10.82 -35.59 -1.50
C THR A 374 -12.30 -35.69 -1.13
N VAL A 375 -13.17 -35.93 -2.11
CA VAL A 375 -14.64 -36.02 -1.88
C VAL A 375 -15.00 -37.20 -0.99
N SER A 376 -14.26 -38.31 -1.08
CA SER A 376 -14.49 -39.48 -0.22
C SER A 376 -13.90 -39.40 1.19
N GLY A 377 -13.21 -38.30 1.52
CA GLY A 377 -12.57 -38.12 2.82
C GLY A 377 -11.28 -38.92 3.02
N GLN A 378 -10.80 -39.66 1.98
CA GLN A 378 -9.56 -40.45 2.08
C GLN A 378 -8.32 -39.59 2.14
N ALA A 379 -8.30 -38.43 1.43
CA ALA A 379 -7.25 -37.44 1.51
C ALA A 379 -7.59 -36.46 2.66
N GLN A 380 -6.88 -36.55 3.77
CA GLN A 380 -7.11 -35.67 4.92
C GLN A 380 -6.35 -34.33 4.81
N ILE A 381 -5.26 -34.31 4.03
CA ILE A 381 -4.52 -33.09 3.70
C ILE A 381 -4.50 -32.92 2.19
N VAL A 382 -5.04 -31.82 1.69
CA VAL A 382 -5.10 -31.49 0.26
C VAL A 382 -4.28 -30.24 0.01
N VAL A 383 -3.29 -30.32 -0.85
CA VAL A 383 -2.43 -29.19 -1.23
C VAL A 383 -2.73 -28.82 -2.68
N GLY A 384 -2.84 -27.54 -2.99
CA GLY A 384 -3.08 -27.13 -4.36
C GLY A 384 -2.99 -25.62 -4.59
N THR A 385 -3.36 -25.22 -5.81
CA THR A 385 -3.40 -23.82 -6.22
C THR A 385 -4.86 -23.35 -6.31
N HIS A 386 -5.12 -22.27 -7.05
CA HIS A 386 -6.48 -21.82 -7.37
C HIS A 386 -7.38 -22.94 -7.97
N ALA A 387 -6.81 -24.03 -8.45
CA ALA A 387 -7.58 -25.21 -8.87
C ALA A 387 -8.48 -25.78 -7.76
N LEU A 388 -8.13 -25.57 -6.47
CA LEU A 388 -8.96 -25.95 -5.33
C LEU A 388 -10.23 -25.10 -5.22
N LEU A 389 -10.28 -23.94 -5.85
CA LEU A 389 -11.45 -23.05 -5.87
C LEU A 389 -12.52 -23.49 -6.88
N SER A 390 -12.12 -24.33 -7.86
CA SER A 390 -13.04 -24.83 -8.90
C SER A 390 -14.23 -25.56 -8.29
N GLU A 391 -15.44 -25.31 -8.78
CA GLU A 391 -16.68 -26.00 -8.34
C GLU A 391 -16.60 -27.53 -8.40
N SER A 392 -15.77 -28.06 -9.30
CA SER A 392 -15.55 -29.49 -9.45
C SER A 392 -14.80 -30.16 -8.29
N VAL A 393 -14.16 -29.39 -7.40
CA VAL A 393 -13.46 -29.92 -6.22
C VAL A 393 -14.32 -29.74 -4.99
N GLY A 394 -14.87 -30.83 -4.48
CA GLY A 394 -15.61 -30.89 -3.21
C GLY A 394 -14.75 -31.50 -2.10
N PHE A 395 -15.16 -31.29 -0.85
CA PHE A 395 -14.56 -31.91 0.33
C PHE A 395 -15.66 -32.67 1.10
N TYR A 396 -15.25 -33.75 1.76
CA TYR A 396 -16.15 -34.52 2.62
C TYR A 396 -16.48 -33.72 3.91
N ASP A 397 -15.43 -33.25 4.61
CA ASP A 397 -15.56 -32.42 5.83
C ASP A 397 -14.36 -31.46 5.90
N LEU A 398 -14.45 -30.30 5.23
CA LEU A 398 -13.41 -29.29 5.23
C LEU A 398 -13.41 -28.52 6.56
N GLY A 399 -12.45 -28.83 7.44
CA GLY A 399 -12.32 -28.21 8.76
C GLY A 399 -11.32 -27.05 8.83
N LEU A 400 -10.29 -27.05 7.97
CA LEU A 400 -9.26 -26.00 7.98
C LEU A 400 -8.83 -25.63 6.55
N VAL A 401 -8.74 -24.34 6.30
CA VAL A 401 -8.11 -23.75 5.12
C VAL A 401 -6.84 -23.03 5.52
N VAL A 402 -5.71 -23.42 4.97
CA VAL A 402 -4.42 -22.72 5.12
C VAL A 402 -4.11 -22.00 3.81
N VAL A 403 -3.81 -20.72 3.88
CA VAL A 403 -3.43 -19.89 2.73
C VAL A 403 -2.00 -19.42 2.92
N ASP A 404 -1.10 -19.83 2.03
CA ASP A 404 0.29 -19.40 2.05
C ASP A 404 0.50 -18.18 1.14
N GLU A 405 1.31 -17.20 1.60
CA GLU A 405 1.62 -15.95 0.88
C GLU A 405 0.37 -15.16 0.47
N GLN A 406 -0.41 -14.73 1.45
CA GLN A 406 -1.72 -14.05 1.29
C GLN A 406 -1.73 -12.87 0.30
N HIS A 407 -0.63 -12.12 0.16
CA HIS A 407 -0.56 -10.96 -0.73
C HIS A 407 -0.86 -11.28 -2.21
N ARG A 408 -0.90 -12.57 -2.57
CA ARG A 408 -1.22 -13.07 -3.91
C ARG A 408 -2.64 -13.64 -4.04
N PHE A 409 -3.40 -13.67 -2.93
CA PHE A 409 -4.79 -14.15 -2.90
C PHE A 409 -5.75 -13.06 -2.45
N GLY A 410 -6.78 -12.79 -3.24
CA GLY A 410 -7.83 -11.83 -2.89
C GLY A 410 -8.78 -12.33 -1.78
N VAL A 411 -9.53 -11.41 -1.20
CA VAL A 411 -10.59 -11.71 -0.20
C VAL A 411 -11.63 -12.70 -0.75
N GLU A 412 -11.98 -12.59 -2.04
CA GLU A 412 -12.95 -13.46 -2.73
C GLU A 412 -12.54 -14.92 -2.77
N GLN A 413 -11.25 -15.18 -2.99
CA GLN A 413 -10.74 -16.54 -3.09
C GLN A 413 -10.84 -17.26 -1.74
N ARG A 414 -10.62 -16.55 -0.64
CA ARG A 414 -10.83 -17.06 0.72
C ARG A 414 -12.31 -17.36 0.98
N GLU A 415 -13.17 -16.45 0.57
CA GLU A 415 -14.62 -16.61 0.73
C GLU A 415 -15.15 -17.78 -0.11
N THR A 416 -14.64 -17.99 -1.32
CA THR A 416 -14.99 -19.14 -2.16
C THR A 416 -14.65 -20.46 -1.47
N LEU A 417 -13.49 -20.56 -0.78
CA LEU A 417 -13.14 -21.77 -0.03
C LEU A 417 -14.00 -21.94 1.24
N ARG A 418 -14.36 -20.86 1.92
CA ARG A 418 -15.29 -20.91 3.05
C ARG A 418 -16.62 -21.54 2.66
N ARG A 419 -17.11 -21.26 1.45
CA ARG A 419 -18.38 -21.79 0.94
C ARG A 419 -18.33 -23.25 0.52
N LYS A 420 -17.13 -23.88 0.44
CA LYS A 420 -16.99 -25.30 0.07
C LYS A 420 -17.22 -26.27 1.20
N GLY A 421 -17.17 -25.80 2.44
CA GLY A 421 -17.58 -26.58 3.60
C GLY A 421 -19.09 -26.55 3.78
N THR A 422 -19.70 -27.62 4.27
CA THR A 422 -21.08 -27.63 4.75
C THR A 422 -21.30 -26.71 5.95
N VAL A 423 -20.22 -26.50 6.71
CA VAL A 423 -20.06 -25.54 7.81
C VAL A 423 -18.81 -24.73 7.54
N PRO A 424 -18.77 -23.41 7.84
CA PRO A 424 -17.60 -22.59 7.63
C PRO A 424 -16.32 -23.20 8.25
N PRO A 425 -15.26 -23.45 7.47
CA PRO A 425 -14.01 -23.98 8.00
C PRO A 425 -13.24 -22.90 8.78
N HIS A 426 -12.34 -23.32 9.67
CA HIS A 426 -11.32 -22.44 10.21
C HIS A 426 -10.36 -21.97 9.11
N VAL A 427 -9.85 -20.74 9.22
CA VAL A 427 -8.93 -20.14 8.25
C VAL A 427 -7.63 -19.72 8.94
N LEU A 428 -6.52 -20.21 8.41
CA LEU A 428 -5.17 -19.87 8.84
C LEU A 428 -4.42 -19.28 7.65
N VAL A 429 -3.94 -18.06 7.79
CA VAL A 429 -3.19 -17.35 6.78
C VAL A 429 -1.73 -17.28 7.18
N LEU A 430 -0.81 -17.62 6.27
CA LEU A 430 0.62 -17.55 6.49
C LEU A 430 1.22 -16.43 5.63
N THR A 431 2.15 -15.66 6.18
CA THR A 431 2.96 -14.72 5.43
C THR A 431 4.42 -14.76 5.85
N ALA A 432 5.31 -14.77 4.86
CA ALA A 432 6.75 -14.71 5.09
C ALA A 432 7.28 -13.26 5.13
N THR A 433 6.45 -12.28 4.73
CA THR A 433 6.75 -10.87 4.94
C THR A 433 6.27 -10.46 6.31
N PRO A 434 7.15 -10.03 7.21
CA PRO A 434 6.71 -9.37 8.42
C PRO A 434 5.89 -8.13 8.07
N ILE A 435 4.71 -8.04 8.63
CA ILE A 435 3.79 -6.92 8.42
C ILE A 435 3.80 -6.08 9.69
N PRO A 436 4.10 -4.77 9.62
CA PRO A 436 4.00 -3.92 10.80
C PRO A 436 2.63 -4.06 11.46
N ARG A 437 2.60 -4.12 12.78
CA ARG A 437 1.36 -4.37 13.54
C ARG A 437 0.22 -3.43 13.15
N THR A 438 0.54 -2.19 12.88
CA THR A 438 -0.43 -1.16 12.46
C THR A 438 -1.04 -1.42 11.11
N VAL A 439 -0.23 -1.88 10.14
CA VAL A 439 -0.69 -2.32 8.82
C VAL A 439 -1.56 -3.56 8.97
N ALA A 440 -1.13 -4.53 9.78
CA ALA A 440 -1.90 -5.75 10.05
C ALA A 440 -3.28 -5.42 10.65
N MET A 441 -3.35 -4.50 11.61
CA MET A 441 -4.61 -4.07 12.25
C MET A 441 -5.53 -3.28 11.30
N THR A 442 -4.99 -2.69 10.25
CA THR A 442 -5.75 -1.85 9.31
C THR A 442 -6.20 -2.63 8.08
N VAL A 443 -5.30 -3.44 7.52
CA VAL A 443 -5.54 -4.21 6.28
C VAL A 443 -6.17 -5.57 6.57
N PHE A 444 -5.81 -6.17 7.71
CA PHE A 444 -6.24 -7.51 8.15
C PHE A 444 -6.95 -7.45 9.50
N GLY A 445 -7.65 -6.36 9.80
CA GLY A 445 -8.29 -6.14 11.10
C GLY A 445 -9.41 -7.11 11.44
N ASP A 446 -9.87 -7.90 10.47
CA ASP A 446 -10.77 -9.03 10.61
C ASP A 446 -10.07 -10.32 11.10
N LEU A 447 -8.73 -10.38 11.06
CA LEU A 447 -7.94 -11.53 11.48
C LEU A 447 -7.32 -11.33 12.87
N ASP A 448 -7.18 -12.42 13.63
CA ASP A 448 -6.28 -12.50 14.77
C ASP A 448 -4.84 -12.64 14.27
N VAL A 449 -3.89 -11.92 14.86
CA VAL A 449 -2.50 -11.90 14.41
C VAL A 449 -1.59 -12.56 15.42
N SER A 450 -0.87 -13.59 15.00
CA SER A 450 0.20 -14.23 15.76
C SER A 450 1.54 -14.04 15.06
N THR A 451 2.61 -13.88 15.84
CA THR A 451 3.95 -13.62 15.30
C THR A 451 4.93 -14.69 15.76
N ILE A 452 5.71 -15.24 14.83
CA ILE A 452 6.86 -16.11 15.11
C ILE A 452 8.12 -15.29 14.78
N ALA A 453 8.70 -14.66 15.79
CA ALA A 453 9.93 -13.88 15.66
C ALA A 453 11.18 -14.75 15.83
N GLU A 454 11.10 -15.79 16.66
CA GLU A 454 12.21 -16.69 16.92
C GLU A 454 12.54 -17.54 15.69
N LEU A 455 13.82 -17.62 15.36
CA LEU A 455 14.33 -18.55 14.34
C LEU A 455 14.81 -19.84 15.00
N PRO A 456 14.61 -21.01 14.35
CA PRO A 456 15.15 -22.28 14.85
C PRO A 456 16.66 -22.23 15.02
N SER A 457 17.17 -22.90 16.05
CA SER A 457 18.61 -23.00 16.37
C SER A 457 19.42 -23.58 15.22
N GLY A 458 20.65 -23.08 15.03
CA GLY A 458 21.61 -23.59 14.03
C GLY A 458 21.62 -22.80 12.70
N ARG A 459 20.85 -21.75 12.56
CA ARG A 459 20.93 -20.86 11.39
C ARG A 459 22.10 -19.88 11.54
N VAL A 460 23.00 -19.87 10.55
CA VAL A 460 24.10 -18.90 10.48
C VAL A 460 23.59 -17.58 9.90
N PRO A 461 23.91 -16.43 10.52
CA PRO A 461 23.51 -15.13 9.99
C PRO A 461 24.01 -14.87 8.56
N ILE A 462 23.19 -14.26 7.72
CA ILE A 462 23.55 -13.89 6.36
C ILE A 462 24.32 -12.57 6.40
N GLN A 463 25.54 -12.58 5.87
CA GLN A 463 26.34 -11.36 5.71
C GLN A 463 25.82 -10.57 4.51
N SER A 464 25.43 -9.33 4.72
CA SER A 464 24.85 -8.47 3.68
C SER A 464 25.76 -7.25 3.45
N PHE A 465 26.06 -6.96 2.19
CA PHE A 465 26.93 -5.84 1.81
C PHE A 465 26.30 -5.05 0.66
N VAL A 466 26.40 -3.72 0.77
CA VAL A 466 26.08 -2.81 -0.34
C VAL A 466 27.33 -2.61 -1.18
N VAL A 467 27.20 -2.75 -2.48
CA VAL A 467 28.28 -2.55 -3.47
C VAL A 467 27.94 -1.32 -4.30
N PRO A 468 28.43 -0.11 -3.92
CA PRO A 468 28.10 1.14 -4.56
C PRO A 468 29.00 1.40 -5.77
N LEU A 469 28.56 1.05 -6.95
CA LEU A 469 29.36 1.22 -8.18
C LEU A 469 29.49 2.68 -8.62
N ALA A 470 28.57 3.57 -8.23
CA ALA A 470 28.71 5.00 -8.44
C ALA A 470 29.99 5.54 -7.77
N ASP A 471 30.21 5.14 -6.50
CA ASP A 471 31.33 5.60 -5.71
C ASP A 471 32.62 4.77 -5.93
N LYS A 472 32.43 3.46 -6.19
CA LYS A 472 33.51 2.45 -6.24
C LYS A 472 33.34 1.52 -7.44
N PRO A 473 33.52 1.99 -8.70
CA PRO A 473 33.24 1.19 -9.90
C PRO A 473 34.11 -0.07 -10.01
N GLY A 474 35.33 -0.06 -9.44
CA GLY A 474 36.19 -1.24 -9.43
C GLY A 474 35.71 -2.41 -8.58
N TRP A 475 34.71 -2.22 -7.72
CA TRP A 475 34.20 -3.29 -6.86
C TRP A 475 33.36 -4.33 -7.65
N VAL A 476 32.97 -4.04 -8.89
CA VAL A 476 32.26 -5.02 -9.74
C VAL A 476 33.08 -6.30 -9.92
N ASN A 477 34.40 -6.21 -10.11
CA ASN A 477 35.26 -7.37 -10.26
C ASN A 477 35.30 -8.21 -8.98
N ARG A 478 35.33 -7.54 -7.82
CA ARG A 478 35.33 -8.22 -6.52
C ARG A 478 34.03 -9.00 -6.26
N VAL A 479 32.90 -8.53 -6.78
CA VAL A 479 31.63 -9.26 -6.70
C VAL A 479 31.75 -10.62 -7.36
N TRP A 480 32.30 -10.67 -8.58
CA TRP A 480 32.49 -11.92 -9.32
C TRP A 480 33.53 -12.84 -8.71
N GLU A 481 34.65 -12.28 -8.20
CA GLU A 481 35.65 -13.02 -7.45
C GLU A 481 35.04 -13.68 -6.21
N ARG A 482 34.20 -12.96 -5.45
CA ARG A 482 33.51 -13.53 -4.27
C ARG A 482 32.59 -14.66 -4.62
N LEU A 483 31.88 -14.56 -5.75
CA LEU A 483 31.06 -15.68 -6.24
C LEU A 483 31.95 -16.88 -6.58
N ALA A 484 33.05 -16.67 -7.32
CA ALA A 484 33.99 -17.75 -7.68
C ALA A 484 34.56 -18.45 -6.45
N GLU A 485 34.99 -17.70 -5.42
CA GLU A 485 35.46 -18.26 -4.14
C GLU A 485 34.45 -19.19 -3.45
N GLU A 486 33.16 -18.86 -3.54
CA GLU A 486 32.11 -19.73 -2.98
C GLU A 486 31.84 -20.96 -3.85
N LEU A 487 31.90 -20.81 -5.20
CA LEU A 487 31.77 -21.94 -6.13
C LEU A 487 32.95 -22.92 -6.01
N GLU A 488 34.17 -22.45 -5.71
CA GLU A 488 35.33 -23.30 -5.42
C GLU A 488 35.14 -24.19 -4.20
N LYS A 489 34.36 -23.73 -3.23
CA LYS A 489 33.96 -24.52 -2.05
C LYS A 489 32.84 -25.54 -2.34
N GLY A 490 32.44 -25.70 -3.61
CA GLY A 490 31.35 -26.56 -4.03
C GLY A 490 29.96 -26.00 -3.72
N ARG A 491 29.82 -24.70 -3.50
CA ARG A 491 28.57 -24.02 -3.20
C ARG A 491 27.91 -23.49 -4.47
N GLN A 492 26.69 -23.00 -4.34
CA GLN A 492 25.88 -22.47 -5.44
C GLN A 492 25.53 -20.99 -5.22
N GLY A 493 25.26 -20.27 -6.32
CA GLY A 493 24.91 -18.85 -6.25
C GLY A 493 23.73 -18.45 -7.11
N PHE A 494 23.04 -17.41 -6.66
CA PHE A 494 22.04 -16.69 -7.44
C PHE A 494 22.56 -15.32 -7.89
N VAL A 495 22.22 -14.95 -9.13
CA VAL A 495 22.41 -13.59 -9.65
C VAL A 495 21.04 -13.07 -10.10
N VAL A 496 20.56 -12.01 -9.46
CA VAL A 496 19.22 -11.47 -9.68
C VAL A 496 19.29 -10.19 -10.47
N CYS A 497 18.49 -10.11 -11.53
CA CYS A 497 18.35 -8.95 -12.41
C CYS A 497 16.93 -8.37 -12.33
N ALA A 498 16.80 -7.06 -12.55
CA ALA A 498 15.50 -6.38 -12.51
C ALA A 498 14.63 -6.64 -13.77
N ALA A 499 15.26 -6.99 -14.91
CA ALA A 499 14.57 -7.19 -16.18
C ALA A 499 14.98 -8.52 -16.85
N ILE A 500 14.19 -8.95 -17.87
CA ILE A 500 14.51 -10.13 -18.68
C ILE A 500 15.43 -9.74 -19.82
N ASP A 501 15.08 -8.69 -20.58
CA ASP A 501 15.79 -8.16 -21.74
C ASP A 501 15.94 -6.65 -21.65
N SER A 502 16.90 -6.08 -22.35
CA SER A 502 17.16 -4.64 -22.43
C SER A 502 16.01 -3.80 -23.04
N ALA A 503 15.10 -4.42 -23.81
CA ALA A 503 13.96 -3.77 -24.47
C ALA A 503 12.65 -3.77 -23.62
N ALA A 504 12.63 -4.38 -22.44
CA ALA A 504 11.41 -4.55 -21.64
C ALA A 504 11.24 -3.47 -20.56
N VAL A 505 11.43 -2.20 -20.91
CA VAL A 505 11.06 -1.07 -20.03
C VAL A 505 9.70 -0.53 -20.48
N GLU A 506 8.64 -1.31 -20.33
CA GLU A 506 7.28 -0.82 -20.27
C GLU A 506 6.76 -1.03 -18.86
N THR A 507 6.77 0.01 -18.11
CA THR A 507 6.19 0.37 -16.81
C THR A 507 7.24 0.54 -15.70
N PRO A 508 7.47 1.76 -15.22
CA PRO A 508 8.25 1.97 -14.01
C PRO A 508 7.43 1.49 -12.81
N LEU A 509 8.01 0.59 -12.03
CA LEU A 509 7.45 0.13 -10.75
C LEU A 509 7.44 1.22 -9.65
N VAL A 510 7.92 2.42 -9.99
CA VAL A 510 7.84 3.65 -9.16
C VAL A 510 7.74 4.82 -10.12
N GLU A 511 6.66 5.61 -10.04
CA GLU A 511 6.57 6.89 -10.75
C GLU A 511 7.73 7.81 -10.33
N PRO A 512 8.44 8.44 -11.29
CA PRO A 512 9.47 9.41 -10.94
C PRO A 512 8.80 10.65 -10.34
N VAL A 513 9.22 11.03 -9.16
CA VAL A 513 9.00 12.39 -8.61
C VAL A 513 9.62 13.37 -9.59
N GLU A 514 8.80 14.26 -10.19
CA GLU A 514 9.29 15.30 -11.09
C GLU A 514 10.41 16.10 -10.40
N PRO A 515 11.57 16.28 -11.05
CA PRO A 515 12.61 17.12 -10.53
C PRO A 515 12.16 18.58 -10.58
N THR A 516 12.22 19.24 -9.47
CA THR A 516 12.10 20.69 -9.32
C THR A 516 13.09 21.37 -10.25
N VAL A 517 12.57 22.25 -11.09
CA VAL A 517 13.33 23.00 -12.11
C VAL A 517 14.43 23.83 -11.42
N ALA A 518 15.67 23.49 -11.65
CA ALA A 518 16.81 24.37 -11.41
C ALA A 518 17.72 24.40 -12.64
N SER A 519 17.81 25.59 -13.20
CA SER A 519 18.83 26.15 -14.09
C SER A 519 19.29 25.34 -15.30
N ARG A 520 18.76 25.71 -16.48
CA ARG A 520 19.43 25.51 -17.77
C ARG A 520 20.58 26.52 -17.88
N THR A 521 21.80 26.07 -17.72
CA THR A 521 22.98 26.72 -18.31
C THR A 521 23.51 25.83 -19.43
N SER A 522 23.62 26.45 -20.58
CA SER A 522 24.10 25.87 -21.81
C SER A 522 25.56 25.43 -21.71
N ALA A 523 25.84 24.15 -21.94
CA ALA A 523 27.15 23.70 -22.41
C ALA A 523 26.91 22.68 -23.51
N ARG A 524 27.34 23.07 -24.73
CA ARG A 524 27.55 22.16 -25.87
C ARG A 524 28.71 21.22 -25.50
N SER A 525 28.46 19.93 -25.45
CA SER A 525 29.50 18.93 -25.66
C SER A 525 28.88 17.63 -26.19
N THR A 526 29.32 17.31 -27.38
CA THR A 526 29.56 16.01 -28.05
C THR A 526 28.99 14.76 -27.37
N GLY A 527 28.19 14.06 -28.15
CA GLY A 527 27.55 12.78 -27.95
C GLY A 527 28.24 11.77 -27.06
N ARG A 528 27.50 11.41 -26.03
CA ARG A 528 27.44 10.06 -25.45
C ARG A 528 26.08 9.94 -24.78
N SER A 529 25.18 9.20 -25.43
CA SER A 529 23.89 8.79 -24.85
C SER A 529 24.20 7.80 -23.71
N THR A 530 24.18 8.26 -22.46
CA THR A 530 24.17 7.37 -21.29
C THR A 530 22.72 7.00 -21.00
N ILE A 531 22.13 6.10 -21.79
CA ILE A 531 21.12 5.20 -21.31
C ILE A 531 21.90 4.23 -20.42
N THR A 532 21.75 4.31 -19.12
CA THR A 532 22.25 3.30 -18.17
C THR A 532 21.47 2.03 -18.48
N ASP A 533 22.12 1.06 -19.13
CA ASP A 533 21.53 -0.24 -19.44
C ASP A 533 21.18 -0.92 -18.11
N ILE A 534 19.89 -1.21 -17.94
CA ILE A 534 19.37 -1.95 -16.77
C ILE A 534 19.89 -3.38 -16.84
N ALA A 535 20.41 -3.90 -15.73
CA ALA A 535 20.83 -5.28 -15.64
C ALA A 535 19.67 -6.22 -15.96
N ASN A 536 19.83 -7.04 -16.98
CA ASN A 536 18.84 -7.99 -17.46
C ASN A 536 19.40 -9.41 -17.51
N VAL A 537 18.51 -10.40 -17.51
CA VAL A 537 18.93 -11.81 -17.45
C VAL A 537 19.73 -12.22 -18.68
N THR A 538 19.30 -11.82 -19.86
CA THR A 538 19.93 -12.23 -21.13
C THR A 538 21.39 -11.77 -21.22
N ASP A 539 21.65 -10.49 -21.04
CA ASP A 539 22.98 -9.89 -21.15
C ASP A 539 23.88 -10.32 -19.97
N THR A 540 23.32 -10.41 -18.75
CA THR A 540 24.04 -10.87 -17.57
C THR A 540 24.45 -12.33 -17.72
N LEU A 541 23.57 -13.19 -18.20
CA LEU A 541 23.87 -14.61 -18.45
C LEU A 541 25.01 -14.77 -19.47
N ALA A 542 24.96 -14.02 -20.58
CA ALA A 542 26.02 -14.02 -21.57
C ALA A 542 27.37 -13.52 -20.99
N SER A 543 27.32 -12.43 -20.21
CA SER A 543 28.51 -11.84 -19.56
C SER A 543 29.13 -12.80 -18.55
N VAL A 544 28.33 -13.44 -17.69
CA VAL A 544 28.83 -14.37 -16.68
C VAL A 544 29.39 -15.63 -17.31
N ARG A 545 28.78 -16.17 -18.38
CA ARG A 545 29.29 -17.32 -19.14
C ARG A 545 30.61 -17.00 -19.86
N ALA A 546 30.80 -15.76 -20.33
CA ALA A 546 32.03 -15.33 -20.97
C ALA A 546 33.18 -15.01 -19.99
N ASN A 547 32.87 -14.89 -18.71
CA ASN A 547 33.89 -14.56 -17.69
C ASN A 547 34.79 -15.76 -17.43
N PRO A 548 36.13 -15.62 -17.56
CA PRO A 548 37.08 -16.72 -17.36
C PRO A 548 36.99 -17.37 -15.97
N LEU A 549 36.56 -16.64 -14.95
CA LEU A 549 36.37 -17.17 -13.58
C LEU A 549 35.35 -18.31 -13.51
N PHE A 550 34.44 -18.39 -14.50
CA PHE A 550 33.35 -19.35 -14.51
C PHE A 550 33.41 -20.35 -15.69
N ALA A 551 34.51 -20.44 -16.40
CA ALA A 551 34.65 -21.24 -17.62
C ALA A 551 34.31 -22.74 -17.47
N SER A 552 34.48 -23.31 -16.26
CA SER A 552 34.17 -24.70 -15.94
C SER A 552 32.81 -24.87 -15.20
N ARG A 553 32.04 -23.80 -15.06
CA ARG A 553 30.79 -23.80 -14.27
C ARG A 553 29.57 -23.87 -15.15
N ARG A 554 28.55 -24.57 -14.69
CA ARG A 554 27.25 -24.62 -15.36
C ARG A 554 26.38 -23.45 -14.88
N ILE A 555 26.04 -22.53 -15.79
CA ILE A 555 25.31 -21.31 -15.52
C ILE A 555 24.04 -21.32 -16.40
N GLU A 556 22.88 -21.18 -15.78
CA GLU A 556 21.60 -21.18 -16.48
C GLU A 556 20.77 -19.94 -16.16
N GLY A 557 19.84 -19.59 -17.05
CA GLY A 557 18.93 -18.46 -16.91
C GLY A 557 17.53 -18.90 -16.51
N LEU A 558 16.90 -18.15 -15.56
CA LEU A 558 15.54 -18.43 -15.09
C LEU A 558 14.71 -17.14 -15.08
N HIS A 559 13.64 -17.10 -15.87
CA HIS A 559 12.78 -15.91 -15.95
C HIS A 559 11.30 -16.26 -16.22
N GLY A 560 10.41 -15.26 -16.05
CA GLY A 560 8.96 -15.45 -16.15
C GLY A 560 8.42 -15.97 -17.46
N ARG A 561 9.13 -15.72 -18.59
CA ARG A 561 8.70 -16.13 -19.95
C ARG A 561 8.97 -17.60 -20.26
N LEU A 562 9.80 -18.30 -19.48
CA LEU A 562 10.03 -19.73 -19.67
C LEU A 562 8.75 -20.52 -19.43
N PRO A 563 8.50 -21.62 -20.16
CA PRO A 563 7.45 -22.58 -19.83
C PRO A 563 7.58 -23.11 -18.38
N SER A 564 6.47 -23.48 -17.76
CA SER A 564 6.47 -23.88 -16.35
C SER A 564 7.27 -25.16 -16.10
N ASP A 565 7.17 -26.13 -17.01
CA ASP A 565 7.90 -27.39 -16.99
C ASP A 565 9.43 -27.20 -17.11
N GLU A 566 9.86 -26.24 -17.92
CA GLU A 566 11.26 -25.88 -18.07
C GLU A 566 11.80 -25.18 -16.81
N LYS A 567 11.02 -24.26 -16.23
CA LYS A 567 11.35 -23.66 -14.92
C LYS A 567 11.52 -24.71 -13.86
N ASP A 568 10.60 -25.66 -13.78
CA ASP A 568 10.64 -26.74 -12.82
C ASP A 568 11.83 -27.68 -13.02
N ALA A 569 12.21 -27.95 -14.28
CA ALA A 569 13.38 -28.73 -14.62
C ALA A 569 14.68 -28.03 -14.18
N LEU A 570 14.83 -26.73 -14.51
CA LEU A 570 15.98 -25.92 -14.11
C LEU A 570 16.11 -25.84 -12.59
N MET A 571 15.01 -25.62 -11.90
CA MET A 571 15.02 -25.54 -10.44
C MET A 571 15.35 -26.86 -9.77
N ARG A 572 14.90 -27.98 -10.31
CA ARG A 572 15.29 -29.33 -9.83
C ARG A 572 16.78 -29.61 -10.07
N ALA A 573 17.29 -29.25 -11.24
CA ALA A 573 18.71 -29.40 -11.56
C ALA A 573 19.60 -28.53 -10.65
N PHE A 574 19.16 -27.29 -10.37
CA PHE A 574 19.85 -26.41 -9.42
C PHE A 574 19.80 -26.98 -7.99
N ALA A 575 18.65 -27.45 -7.53
CA ALA A 575 18.52 -28.07 -6.21
C ALA A 575 19.32 -29.38 -6.07
N ALA A 576 19.55 -30.12 -7.17
CA ALA A 576 20.38 -31.31 -7.22
C ALA A 576 21.90 -31.01 -7.28
N GLY A 577 22.29 -29.71 -7.39
CA GLY A 577 23.69 -29.30 -7.50
C GLY A 577 24.29 -29.48 -8.92
N GLU A 578 23.44 -29.69 -9.94
CA GLU A 578 23.87 -29.85 -11.33
C GLU A 578 24.16 -28.49 -12.00
N ILE A 579 23.64 -27.40 -11.45
CA ILE A 579 23.84 -26.02 -11.90
C ILE A 579 24.55 -25.26 -10.77
N ASP A 580 25.64 -24.57 -11.09
CA ASP A 580 26.45 -23.82 -10.12
C ASP A 580 25.89 -22.42 -9.86
N VAL A 581 25.45 -21.73 -10.91
CA VAL A 581 24.92 -20.35 -10.83
C VAL A 581 23.61 -20.26 -11.61
N LEU A 582 22.60 -19.64 -10.96
CA LEU A 582 21.32 -19.32 -11.59
C LEU A 582 21.17 -17.81 -11.74
N VAL A 583 21.12 -17.34 -13.00
CA VAL A 583 20.83 -15.94 -13.33
C VAL A 583 19.33 -15.78 -13.51
N ALA A 584 18.67 -14.98 -12.68
CA ALA A 584 17.22 -14.97 -12.63
C ALA A 584 16.63 -13.58 -12.43
N THR A 585 15.33 -13.43 -12.72
CA THR A 585 14.52 -12.30 -12.24
C THR A 585 13.98 -12.60 -10.83
N THR A 586 13.06 -11.75 -10.34
CA THR A 586 12.31 -11.96 -9.08
C THR A 586 11.54 -13.28 -8.99
N VAL A 587 11.50 -14.08 -10.06
CA VAL A 587 10.85 -15.42 -10.06
C VAL A 587 11.40 -16.32 -8.94
N ILE A 588 12.66 -16.12 -8.52
CA ILE A 588 13.26 -16.87 -7.40
C ILE A 588 12.80 -16.40 -6.01
N GLU A 589 12.11 -15.27 -5.92
CA GLU A 589 11.47 -14.79 -4.68
C GLU A 589 10.47 -15.84 -4.15
N VAL A 590 9.91 -16.64 -5.06
CA VAL A 590 8.87 -17.60 -4.75
C VAL A 590 9.43 -19.04 -4.80
N GLY A 591 9.56 -19.66 -3.63
CA GLY A 591 9.31 -21.09 -3.48
C GLY A 591 10.46 -22.07 -3.63
N VAL A 592 11.74 -21.71 -3.78
CA VAL A 592 12.77 -22.75 -3.86
C VAL A 592 13.72 -22.71 -2.67
N ASP A 593 13.75 -23.83 -1.97
CA ASP A 593 14.73 -24.08 -0.91
C ASP A 593 15.91 -24.87 -1.49
N VAL A 594 17.07 -24.21 -1.60
CA VAL A 594 18.33 -24.84 -2.06
C VAL A 594 19.34 -24.73 -0.93
N PRO A 595 19.52 -25.78 -0.12
CA PRO A 595 20.40 -25.76 1.06
C PRO A 595 21.85 -25.37 0.76
N ASN A 596 22.36 -25.73 -0.44
CA ASN A 596 23.74 -25.47 -0.85
C ASN A 596 23.95 -24.06 -1.45
N ALA A 597 22.90 -23.28 -1.67
CA ALA A 597 23.02 -21.91 -2.17
C ALA A 597 23.51 -20.98 -1.05
N SER A 598 24.75 -20.49 -1.18
CA SER A 598 25.39 -19.62 -0.20
C SER A 598 25.44 -18.16 -0.63
N THR A 599 25.38 -17.85 -1.94
CA THR A 599 25.61 -16.50 -2.46
C THR A 599 24.42 -15.98 -3.21
N MET A 600 24.02 -14.75 -2.86
CA MET A 600 23.00 -13.95 -3.55
C MET A 600 23.65 -12.65 -4.03
N ILE A 601 23.65 -12.43 -5.33
CA ILE A 601 24.05 -11.16 -5.95
C ILE A 601 22.80 -10.52 -6.54
N ILE A 602 22.49 -9.29 -6.14
CA ILE A 602 21.34 -8.54 -6.65
C ILE A 602 21.89 -7.34 -7.41
N LEU A 603 21.72 -7.35 -8.73
CA LEU A 603 22.14 -6.25 -9.61
C LEU A 603 21.03 -5.20 -9.65
N ASP A 604 21.40 -3.91 -9.71
CA ASP A 604 20.50 -2.77 -9.62
C ASP A 604 19.55 -2.89 -8.41
N ALA A 605 20.12 -3.15 -7.23
CA ALA A 605 19.37 -3.43 -6.00
C ALA A 605 18.43 -2.28 -5.61
N ASP A 606 18.72 -1.05 -5.99
CA ASP A 606 17.90 0.15 -5.79
C ASP A 606 16.56 0.13 -6.53
N ARG A 607 16.39 -0.76 -7.52
CA ARG A 607 15.12 -0.96 -8.23
C ARG A 607 14.15 -1.91 -7.54
N PHE A 608 14.59 -2.58 -6.49
CA PHE A 608 13.77 -3.52 -5.71
C PHE A 608 13.24 -2.85 -4.45
N GLY A 609 12.04 -3.24 -4.02
CA GLY A 609 11.51 -2.84 -2.73
C GLY A 609 12.27 -3.50 -1.58
N VAL A 610 12.26 -2.87 -0.39
CA VAL A 610 12.91 -3.39 0.83
C VAL A 610 12.46 -4.82 1.14
N SER A 611 11.15 -5.08 1.07
CA SER A 611 10.58 -6.42 1.31
C SER A 611 11.08 -7.45 0.29
N GLN A 612 11.24 -7.07 -1.00
CA GLN A 612 11.76 -7.96 -2.04
C GLN A 612 13.23 -8.29 -1.79
N LEU A 613 14.06 -7.28 -1.49
CA LEU A 613 15.47 -7.49 -1.16
C LEU A 613 15.62 -8.42 0.06
N HIS A 614 14.79 -8.23 1.07
CA HIS A 614 14.78 -9.08 2.27
C HIS A 614 14.38 -10.53 1.93
N GLN A 615 13.37 -10.76 1.11
CA GLN A 615 12.95 -12.10 0.67
C GLN A 615 14.02 -12.78 -0.17
N LEU A 616 14.65 -12.06 -1.12
CA LEU A 616 15.76 -12.55 -1.93
C LEU A 616 16.95 -12.94 -1.03
N ARG A 617 17.36 -12.07 -0.10
CA ARG A 617 18.40 -12.35 0.88
C ARG A 617 18.11 -13.65 1.65
N GLY A 618 16.86 -13.84 2.07
CA GLY A 618 16.43 -15.04 2.79
C GLY A 618 16.49 -16.37 2.00
N ARG A 619 16.82 -16.33 0.70
CA ARG A 619 16.95 -17.52 -0.14
C ARG A 619 18.30 -18.24 -0.02
N VAL A 620 19.29 -17.63 0.60
CA VAL A 620 20.62 -18.24 0.84
C VAL A 620 20.85 -18.48 2.32
N GLY A 621 21.90 -19.27 2.66
CA GLY A 621 22.25 -19.55 4.05
C GLY A 621 21.30 -20.48 4.79
N ARG A 622 20.66 -21.44 4.11
CA ARG A 622 19.65 -22.35 4.70
C ARG A 622 20.18 -23.70 5.16
N GLY A 623 21.28 -24.17 4.59
CA GLY A 623 21.85 -25.50 4.85
C GLY A 623 22.93 -25.54 5.95
N GLY A 624 22.92 -24.60 6.93
CA GLY A 624 24.02 -24.48 7.91
C GLY A 624 25.30 -23.86 7.32
N VAL A 625 25.24 -23.39 6.08
CA VAL A 625 26.32 -22.72 5.35
C VAL A 625 26.14 -21.20 5.53
N PRO A 626 27.23 -20.45 5.85
CA PRO A 626 27.14 -18.99 5.90
C PRO A 626 26.61 -18.39 4.60
N GLY A 627 25.60 -17.55 4.70
CA GLY A 627 25.03 -16.85 3.54
C GLY A 627 25.76 -15.54 3.27
N LEU A 628 25.93 -15.20 1.99
CA LEU A 628 26.47 -13.94 1.50
C LEU A 628 25.45 -13.26 0.56
N CYS A 629 25.09 -12.01 0.85
CA CYS A 629 24.24 -11.21 -0.01
C CYS A 629 24.96 -9.94 -0.43
N LEU A 630 25.17 -9.77 -1.74
CA LEU A 630 25.81 -8.60 -2.35
C LEU A 630 24.77 -7.80 -3.11
N MET A 631 24.43 -6.62 -2.63
CA MET A 631 23.46 -5.70 -3.23
C MET A 631 24.19 -4.63 -4.02
N VAL A 632 24.22 -4.79 -5.33
CA VAL A 632 24.93 -3.90 -6.27
C VAL A 632 24.01 -2.78 -6.69
N THR A 633 24.45 -1.52 -6.55
CA THR A 633 23.66 -0.33 -6.89
C THR A 633 24.53 0.72 -7.57
N GLN A 634 23.92 1.47 -8.49
CA GLN A 634 24.51 2.63 -9.14
C GLN A 634 23.98 3.95 -8.55
N SER A 635 23.11 3.89 -7.55
CA SER A 635 22.54 5.07 -6.91
C SER A 635 23.62 5.82 -6.11
N GLU A 636 23.62 7.15 -6.25
CA GLU A 636 24.49 8.06 -5.49
C GLU A 636 24.14 8.05 -4.00
N GLU A 637 25.13 8.43 -3.18
CA GLU A 637 24.95 8.63 -1.73
C GLU A 637 23.84 9.66 -1.45
N GLU A 638 23.13 9.55 -0.33
CA GLU A 638 22.03 10.42 0.10
C GLU A 638 20.75 10.34 -0.77
N THR A 639 20.63 9.42 -1.72
CA THR A 639 19.37 9.17 -2.42
C THR A 639 18.47 8.19 -1.66
N LEU A 640 17.13 8.38 -1.71
CA LEU A 640 16.15 7.44 -1.14
C LEU A 640 16.32 6.01 -1.68
N ALA A 641 16.76 5.87 -2.92
CA ALA A 641 17.01 4.59 -3.55
C ALA A 641 18.20 3.88 -2.88
N ARG A 642 19.27 4.62 -2.57
CA ARG A 642 20.44 4.12 -1.85
C ARG A 642 20.09 3.79 -0.40
N GLU A 643 19.39 4.66 0.29
CA GLU A 643 18.97 4.47 1.68
C GLU A 643 18.19 3.16 1.87
N ARG A 644 17.27 2.81 0.93
CA ARG A 644 16.56 1.53 0.96
C ARG A 644 17.48 0.33 0.94
N VAL A 645 18.51 0.34 0.10
CA VAL A 645 19.49 -0.77 0.02
C VAL A 645 20.32 -0.88 1.30
N GLU A 646 20.75 0.26 1.86
CA GLU A 646 21.52 0.32 3.09
C GLU A 646 20.72 -0.16 4.31
N VAL A 647 19.44 0.19 4.38
CA VAL A 647 18.54 -0.31 5.41
C VAL A 647 18.47 -1.84 5.39
N VAL A 648 18.38 -2.48 4.21
CA VAL A 648 18.38 -3.95 4.12
C VAL A 648 19.71 -4.55 4.55
N ALA A 649 20.83 -3.89 4.28
CA ALA A 649 22.14 -4.38 4.71
C ALA A 649 22.37 -4.23 6.22
N SER A 650 21.77 -3.23 6.86
CA SER A 650 22.02 -2.87 8.26
C SER A 650 21.37 -3.81 9.27
N THR A 651 20.27 -4.48 8.95
CA THR A 651 19.55 -5.34 9.88
C THR A 651 19.08 -6.64 9.21
N LEU A 652 19.00 -7.70 10.01
CA LEU A 652 18.41 -8.98 9.60
C LEU A 652 16.96 -9.12 10.07
N ASP A 653 16.50 -8.24 10.96
CA ASP A 653 15.13 -8.25 11.48
C ASP A 653 14.15 -7.73 10.42
N GLY A 654 13.29 -8.62 9.91
CA GLY A 654 12.31 -8.27 8.90
C GLY A 654 11.19 -7.38 9.41
N PHE A 655 10.89 -7.37 10.72
CA PHE A 655 9.90 -6.45 11.30
C PHE A 655 10.44 -5.02 11.33
N GLU A 656 11.72 -4.87 11.73
CA GLU A 656 12.42 -3.58 11.65
C GLU A 656 12.48 -3.08 10.19
N LEU A 657 12.81 -3.98 9.25
CA LEU A 657 12.83 -3.65 7.83
C LEU A 657 11.46 -3.23 7.29
N ALA A 658 10.42 -3.95 7.67
CA ALA A 658 9.07 -3.61 7.26
C ALA A 658 8.60 -2.26 7.83
N GLN A 659 9.01 -1.93 9.06
CA GLN A 659 8.74 -0.63 9.66
C GLN A 659 9.50 0.49 8.94
N LYS A 660 10.79 0.30 8.66
CA LYS A 660 11.59 1.26 7.90
C LYS A 660 11.12 1.43 6.45
N ASP A 661 10.71 0.33 5.78
CA ASP A 661 10.12 0.40 4.44
C ASP A 661 8.84 1.25 4.44
N LEU A 662 8.02 1.10 5.48
CA LEU A 662 6.81 1.88 5.67
C LEU A 662 7.11 3.37 5.85
N GLU A 663 8.17 3.72 6.57
CA GLU A 663 8.63 5.09 6.79
C GLU A 663 9.22 5.73 5.52
N LEU A 664 9.96 4.96 4.72
CA LEU A 664 10.60 5.40 3.47
C LEU A 664 9.63 5.51 2.29
N ARG A 665 8.53 4.74 2.30
CA ARG A 665 7.50 4.87 1.28
C ARG A 665 6.73 6.16 1.47
N GLN A 666 6.70 7.00 0.45
CA GLN A 666 5.76 8.12 0.44
C GLN A 666 4.33 7.58 0.50
N GLU A 667 3.53 8.18 1.30
CA GLU A 667 2.24 7.76 1.87
C GLU A 667 1.14 7.27 0.90
N GLY A 668 1.33 7.33 -0.40
CA GLY A 668 0.36 6.86 -1.41
C GLY A 668 0.38 5.35 -1.69
N ASP A 669 1.47 4.67 -1.35
CA ASP A 669 1.77 3.30 -1.85
C ASP A 669 1.43 2.16 -0.88
N VAL A 670 1.14 2.44 0.39
CA VAL A 670 1.06 1.42 1.45
C VAL A 670 -0.18 0.51 1.34
N LEU A 671 -1.23 0.98 0.70
CA LEU A 671 -2.50 0.24 0.55
C LEU A 671 -2.71 -0.38 -0.84
N GLY A 672 -1.63 -0.64 -1.58
CA GLY A 672 -1.71 -1.51 -2.75
C GLY A 672 -2.28 -0.87 -4.02
N ASN A 673 -2.14 0.45 -4.21
CA ASN A 673 -2.53 1.11 -5.46
C ASN A 673 -1.77 0.61 -6.70
N THR A 674 -0.61 -0.05 -6.52
CA THR A 674 0.20 -0.57 -7.61
C THR A 674 -0.23 -1.95 -8.10
N GLN A 675 -0.99 -2.73 -7.31
CA GLN A 675 -1.42 -4.08 -7.73
C GLN A 675 -2.84 -4.17 -8.28
N SER A 676 -3.70 -3.15 -8.09
CA SER A 676 -5.11 -3.23 -8.50
C SER A 676 -5.74 -1.95 -9.07
N GLY A 677 -4.97 -0.89 -9.35
CA GLY A 677 -5.50 0.33 -9.98
C GLY A 677 -6.58 1.08 -9.16
N GLY A 678 -6.73 0.80 -7.86
CA GLY A 678 -7.74 1.38 -7.00
C GLY A 678 -7.20 2.51 -6.12
N ARG A 679 -7.98 3.59 -5.95
CA ARG A 679 -7.71 4.67 -5.00
C ARG A 679 -7.75 4.12 -3.57
N SER A 680 -6.82 4.53 -2.71
CA SER A 680 -6.87 4.24 -1.28
C SER A 680 -8.20 4.71 -0.69
N SER A 681 -8.86 3.86 0.09
CA SER A 681 -10.08 4.24 0.82
C SER A 681 -9.79 5.14 2.02
N LEU A 682 -8.52 5.36 2.37
CA LEU A 682 -8.08 6.26 3.44
C LEU A 682 -7.75 7.64 2.88
N ARG A 683 -8.25 8.69 3.52
CA ARG A 683 -8.16 10.08 3.04
C ARG A 683 -7.18 10.92 3.85
N LEU A 684 -7.20 10.82 5.17
CA LEU A 684 -6.32 11.54 6.11
C LEU A 684 -5.43 10.62 6.91
N LEU A 685 -5.90 9.40 7.17
CA LEU A 685 -5.19 8.43 7.98
C LEU A 685 -3.96 7.90 7.23
N ARG A 686 -2.82 7.91 7.89
CA ARG A 686 -1.53 7.45 7.39
C ARG A 686 -1.08 6.24 8.19
N VAL A 687 -1.27 5.05 7.67
CA VAL A 687 -0.97 3.80 8.41
C VAL A 687 0.47 3.77 8.92
N ALA A 688 1.40 4.34 8.15
CA ALA A 688 2.81 4.44 8.51
C ALA A 688 3.06 5.31 9.75
N LYS A 689 2.36 6.44 9.87
CA LYS A 689 2.63 7.46 10.90
C LYS A 689 1.64 7.44 12.05
N ASP A 690 0.42 6.97 11.79
CA ASP A 690 -0.69 7.08 12.74
C ASP A 690 -0.90 5.78 13.55
N GLY A 691 0.14 4.96 13.71
CA GLY A 691 0.04 3.64 14.35
C GLY A 691 -0.47 3.69 15.80
N VAL A 692 -0.03 4.67 16.59
CA VAL A 692 -0.51 4.89 17.95
C VAL A 692 -1.99 5.24 17.94
N LEU A 693 -2.39 6.17 17.06
CA LEU A 693 -3.78 6.61 16.89
C LEU A 693 -4.71 5.46 16.48
N ILE A 694 -4.26 4.59 15.56
CA ILE A 694 -5.01 3.40 15.12
C ILE A 694 -5.20 2.42 16.29
N THR A 695 -4.15 2.19 17.08
CA THR A 695 -4.22 1.28 18.25
C THR A 695 -5.17 1.80 19.31
N GLU A 696 -5.12 3.08 19.59
CA GLU A 696 -6.00 3.75 20.54
C GLU A 696 -7.46 3.74 20.06
N ALA A 697 -7.68 4.10 18.78
CA ALA A 697 -9.00 4.06 18.17
C ALA A 697 -9.62 2.65 18.23
N ARG A 698 -8.81 1.61 17.99
CA ARG A 698 -9.24 0.21 18.11
C ARG A 698 -9.65 -0.17 19.53
N ALA A 699 -8.84 0.21 20.53
CA ALA A 699 -9.15 -0.10 21.93
C ALA A 699 -10.48 0.55 22.36
N ILE A 700 -10.72 1.80 21.97
CA ILE A 700 -11.97 2.50 22.26
C ILE A 700 -13.16 1.85 21.55
N ALA A 701 -13.02 1.56 20.24
CA ALA A 701 -14.07 0.90 19.48
C ALA A 701 -14.39 -0.49 20.03
N GLN A 702 -13.39 -1.25 20.49
CA GLN A 702 -13.56 -2.55 21.12
C GLN A 702 -14.34 -2.46 22.43
N GLY A 703 -14.06 -1.46 23.27
CA GLY A 703 -14.82 -1.21 24.51
C GLY A 703 -16.29 -0.91 24.19
N ILE A 704 -16.56 -0.01 23.27
CA ILE A 704 -17.93 0.35 22.88
C ILE A 704 -18.70 -0.86 22.32
N LEU A 705 -18.10 -1.63 21.41
CA LEU A 705 -18.75 -2.81 20.85
C LEU A 705 -18.91 -3.97 21.84
N ALA A 706 -18.09 -4.03 22.90
CA ALA A 706 -18.28 -5.00 23.99
C ALA A 706 -19.48 -4.64 24.86
N ASP A 707 -19.69 -3.34 25.13
CA ASP A 707 -20.78 -2.84 25.96
C ASP A 707 -22.10 -2.69 25.21
N ASP A 708 -22.05 -2.34 23.91
CA ASP A 708 -23.21 -2.11 23.03
C ASP A 708 -22.97 -2.74 21.64
N PRO A 709 -23.07 -4.08 21.51
CA PRO A 709 -22.79 -4.79 20.26
C PRO A 709 -23.66 -4.37 19.06
N GLU A 710 -24.89 -3.93 19.30
CA GLU A 710 -25.85 -3.49 18.29
C GLU A 710 -25.77 -1.98 18.00
N LEU A 711 -24.91 -1.27 18.70
CA LEU A 711 -24.76 0.19 18.64
C LEU A 711 -26.10 0.93 18.83
N SER A 712 -26.96 0.40 19.69
CA SER A 712 -28.28 0.97 20.00
C SER A 712 -28.17 2.32 20.68
N SER A 713 -27.16 2.50 21.54
CA SER A 713 -26.84 3.77 22.20
C SER A 713 -25.92 4.69 21.37
N HIS A 714 -25.43 4.21 20.22
CA HIS A 714 -24.48 4.90 19.34
C HIS A 714 -24.98 4.96 17.89
N PRO A 715 -26.17 5.54 17.62
CA PRO A 715 -26.78 5.51 16.28
C PRO A 715 -25.94 6.21 15.20
N ALA A 716 -25.20 7.27 15.55
CA ALA A 716 -24.30 7.96 14.61
C ALA A 716 -23.14 7.06 14.16
N LEU A 717 -22.54 6.31 15.09
CA LEU A 717 -21.51 5.33 14.76
C LEU A 717 -22.08 4.22 13.87
N ARG A 718 -23.22 3.66 14.20
CA ARG A 718 -23.90 2.64 13.38
C ARG A 718 -24.15 3.11 11.94
N THR A 719 -24.61 4.35 11.76
CA THR A 719 -24.81 4.95 10.43
C THR A 719 -23.48 5.10 9.67
N ALA A 720 -22.41 5.53 10.37
CA ALA A 720 -21.09 5.67 9.77
C ALA A 720 -20.50 4.31 9.34
N LEU A 721 -20.71 3.23 10.12
CA LEU A 721 -20.29 1.88 9.78
C LEU A 721 -21.04 1.36 8.54
N ALA A 722 -22.36 1.51 8.48
CA ALA A 722 -23.17 1.10 7.33
C ALA A 722 -22.67 1.79 6.04
N ARG A 723 -22.40 3.11 6.09
CA ARG A 723 -21.85 3.85 4.96
C ARG A 723 -20.47 3.33 4.53
N ARG A 724 -19.60 3.03 5.47
CA ARG A 724 -18.26 2.51 5.19
C ARG A 724 -18.29 1.16 4.47
N LEU A 725 -19.21 0.29 4.86
CA LEU A 725 -19.42 -1.02 4.23
C LEU A 725 -19.98 -0.87 2.82
N ASP A 726 -20.91 0.07 2.60
CA ASP A 726 -21.46 0.36 1.27
C ASP A 726 -20.40 0.96 0.33
N GLU A 727 -19.52 1.84 0.82
CA GLU A 727 -18.38 2.36 0.05
C GLU A 727 -17.43 1.23 -0.37
N ALA A 728 -17.08 0.34 0.56
CA ALA A 728 -16.22 -0.82 0.27
C ALA A 728 -16.86 -1.76 -0.77
N SER A 729 -18.18 -1.99 -0.70
CA SER A 729 -18.93 -2.79 -1.67
C SER A 729 -19.00 -2.14 -3.04
N ARG A 730 -19.17 -0.81 -3.12
CA ARG A 730 -19.16 -0.06 -4.40
C ARG A 730 -17.78 -0.06 -5.04
N ASP A 731 -16.71 0.14 -4.27
CA ASP A 731 -15.33 0.06 -4.75
C ASP A 731 -15.01 -1.33 -5.30
N PHE A 732 -15.57 -2.35 -4.69
CA PHE A 732 -15.49 -3.73 -5.16
C PHE A 732 -16.21 -3.95 -6.50
N LEU A 733 -17.46 -3.48 -6.63
CA LEU A 733 -18.24 -3.61 -7.87
C LEU A 733 -17.68 -2.77 -9.03
N ALA A 734 -17.01 -1.65 -8.75
CA ALA A 734 -16.36 -0.82 -9.77
C ALA A 734 -15.04 -1.39 -10.30
N LYS A 735 -14.47 -2.40 -9.60
CA LYS A 735 -13.21 -3.07 -9.97
C LYS A 735 -13.41 -4.37 -10.75
N ASN A 736 -14.65 -4.87 -10.81
CA ASN A 736 -15.08 -6.03 -11.58
C ASN A 736 -15.94 -5.60 -12.77
#